data_582ec082fc2fecd410e3cd83ad219c26
#
_entry.id   582ec082fc2fecd410e3cd83ad219c26
#
_cell.length_a   1.000
_cell.length_b   1.000
_cell.length_c   1.000
_cell.angle_alpha   90.00
_cell.angle_beta   90.00
_cell.angle_gamma   90.00
#
_symmetry.space_group_name_H-M   'P 1'
#
loop_
_entity.id
_entity.type
_entity.pdbx_description
1 polymer ?
#
loop_
_entity_poly.entity_id
_entity_poly.type
_entity_poly.pdbx_seq_one_letter_code
_entity_poly.pdbx_strand_id
1 'polypeptide(L)'
;MASNARNLTAGDATARHPAAEPVAERPPDVGTADAGRPATVRPEERTTDERPAERTEEGTEERTDGAGAPLPAGSDGLTAAFAAPARIPLPDASGPRDAPTRLIAHGCWYPSADPSGTRLAFICDRGGVPQLWTGPADGEPVRLLDDGPDPVREVSWSPDGRWIAYTTAPGGGEHTRVLCVRPDGSDRQILAGAEPGSSAHLGCWAHDGSAVTVTVAVPTGPPAPPSPSGADTAAGDGPSGPGRGFGLDLGSGLSDGRLPDRWRGRAGETELLGPAPHTDRGPALPSPAVTVGTTPIGAPGGTLPGGTLPGGTGFGDGLSAYLIDPDAVAAPVLIAAVQDAATLRVCDLSRDGSLALLRRGPRGRREAVVLRTADHVTTCVLPVADGDPWIGSFSPRADALRLRSNAHREFAVLLTAELDPDGRPLGWSTVAAREGSDLELLRYTRDGATAVLAWNIRGMSDVEILDPDTDTGTDTDGRPEEGTGSASRHISLPHEVVTRVTDANSRLALALSGSRRRPGIWWLPDGATPVRTPWSSRDEDAVPPGRPPVRPVPLRPTARDGLPLNGWYYRAPGRAPGEPAPCVIHLHGGPEDQERPVLDPLYHEILGRGLDIFAPDVRGSSGYGRSFVDADLGRGRFAALDDVADCTAHAVLAGPADPSRLAVMGRSYGGYLTFASLVWHPDLFRTGVAVCGMSDLATFFEGTEPWIAQSAAHKYGHPERDRELLRELSPMTRIDALRAPVFAVHGEHDTNVPPRESEQFVRAARERGVPAELLTLREEGHDFLRADNRRLFRRAAADWLQRHLNS
;
A
#
# COMPACT_ATOMS: atom_id res chain seq x y z
N MET A 1 51.63 -16.91 -21.54
CA MET A 1 52.61 -16.23 -22.44
C MET A 1 52.16 -14.77 -22.43
N ALA A 2 52.70 -13.95 -21.59
CA ALA A 2 53.87 -13.08 -21.83
C ALA A 2 53.50 -12.05 -22.93
N SER A 3 53.41 -10.82 -22.66
CA SER A 3 54.16 -9.72 -22.12
C SER A 3 54.26 -8.61 -23.18
N ASN A 4 54.14 -7.42 -22.78
CA ASN A 4 54.92 -6.18 -22.87
C ASN A 4 54.05 -4.97 -23.23
N ALA A 5 53.85 -3.96 -22.43
CA ALA A 5 54.70 -2.93 -21.83
C ALA A 5 55.49 -2.03 -22.82
N ARG A 6 55.24 -0.75 -22.72
CA ARG A 6 56.10 0.45 -22.79
C ARG A 6 55.43 1.60 -23.55
N ASN A 7 55.16 2.70 -22.89
CA ASN A 7 55.95 3.84 -22.38
C ASN A 7 56.15 4.99 -23.37
N LEU A 8 55.96 6.19 -22.80
CA LEU A 8 56.64 7.49 -23.00
C LEU A 8 55.95 8.42 -24.02
N THR A 9 55.76 9.72 -23.81
CA THR A 9 56.29 10.81 -22.93
C THR A 9 55.46 12.05 -23.19
N ALA A 10 55.06 12.84 -22.22
CA ALA A 10 55.58 14.09 -21.69
C ALA A 10 55.63 15.33 -22.64
N GLY A 11 55.18 16.45 -22.17
CA GLY A 11 55.41 17.84 -22.58
C GLY A 11 54.22 18.72 -22.20
N ASP A 12 54.19 19.33 -21.11
CA ASP A 12 54.74 20.57 -20.55
C ASP A 12 54.21 21.83 -21.25
N ALA A 13 53.55 22.74 -20.65
CA ALA A 13 53.96 23.94 -19.94
C ALA A 13 52.84 24.96 -19.69
N THR A 14 52.69 25.38 -18.46
CA THR A 14 52.60 26.78 -17.95
C THR A 14 51.37 27.62 -18.37
N ALA A 15 50.68 28.40 -17.58
CA ALA A 15 50.94 29.04 -16.28
C ALA A 15 49.74 29.87 -15.84
N ARG A 16 49.58 30.02 -14.55
CA ARG A 16 49.20 31.20 -13.75
C ARG A 16 47.76 31.37 -13.33
N HIS A 17 47.62 31.14 -12.02
CA HIS A 17 46.72 31.80 -11.06
C HIS A 17 46.98 33.34 -10.99
N PRO A 18 46.05 34.14 -10.43
CA PRO A 18 45.93 34.19 -8.96
C PRO A 18 44.52 34.35 -8.39
N ALA A 19 44.48 34.04 -7.09
CA ALA A 19 43.43 34.14 -6.12
C ALA A 19 43.00 35.58 -5.81
N ALA A 20 41.77 35.72 -5.27
CA ALA A 20 41.42 36.70 -4.23
C ALA A 20 40.18 36.21 -3.46
N GLU A 21 40.35 35.91 -2.22
CA GLU A 21 39.35 35.92 -1.12
C GLU A 21 39.31 37.32 -0.48
N PRO A 22 38.55 37.51 0.62
CA PRO A 22 37.09 37.78 0.73
C PRO A 22 36.88 39.16 1.43
N VAL A 23 35.65 39.66 1.46
CA VAL A 23 35.31 40.74 2.42
C VAL A 23 33.91 40.47 3.00
N ALA A 24 33.90 40.35 4.32
CA ALA A 24 32.75 40.37 5.18
C ALA A 24 32.30 41.80 5.45
N GLU A 25 31.01 42.06 5.43
CA GLU A 25 30.46 43.26 6.10
C GLU A 25 29.26 42.92 6.96
N ARG A 26 29.34 43.36 8.20
CA ARG A 26 28.31 43.37 9.26
C ARG A 26 27.44 44.63 9.15
N PRO A 27 26.23 44.56 9.74
CA PRO A 27 25.21 45.63 9.65
C PRO A 27 25.39 46.72 10.71
N PRO A 28 24.75 47.91 10.57
CA PRO A 28 24.72 48.90 11.61
C PRO A 28 23.46 48.81 12.51
N ASP A 29 23.69 48.97 13.79
CA ASP A 29 22.79 49.31 14.87
C ASP A 29 22.26 50.74 14.75
N VAL A 30 21.15 51.04 15.41
CA VAL A 30 20.66 52.27 16.12
C VAL A 30 19.10 52.17 16.15
N GLY A 31 18.36 52.35 17.19
CA GLY A 31 18.51 52.82 18.51
C GLY A 31 17.12 52.88 19.23
N THR A 32 17.27 52.80 20.45
CA THR A 32 16.48 53.12 21.66
C THR A 32 15.20 53.96 21.61
N ALA A 33 14.18 53.59 22.44
CA ALA A 33 13.52 54.29 23.53
C ALA A 33 12.26 53.48 23.92
N ASP A 34 12.09 53.11 25.09
CA ASP A 34 12.00 53.47 26.49
C ASP A 34 10.53 53.47 26.98
N ALA A 35 10.41 52.97 28.20
CA ALA A 35 9.38 53.21 29.21
C ALA A 35 8.23 52.19 29.39
N GLY A 36 8.24 51.56 30.57
CA GLY A 36 7.04 51.27 31.36
C GLY A 36 6.97 49.95 32.13
N ARG A 37 7.77 49.78 33.18
CA ARG A 37 7.41 48.94 34.35
C ARG A 37 6.73 49.81 35.42
N PRO A 38 5.95 49.33 36.39
CA PRO A 38 6.27 48.35 37.43
C PRO A 38 5.04 47.47 37.81
N ALA A 39 4.98 46.53 38.68
CA ALA A 39 5.65 46.11 39.88
C ALA A 39 5.02 44.78 40.39
N THR A 40 5.86 43.91 40.79
CA THR A 40 5.86 43.02 41.96
C THR A 40 4.63 42.88 42.85
N VAL A 41 4.28 41.60 43.21
CA VAL A 41 4.11 41.12 44.58
C VAL A 41 4.19 39.59 44.64
N ARG A 42 5.14 39.04 45.37
CA ARG A 42 5.14 37.83 46.22
C ARG A 42 5.13 38.34 47.66
N PRO A 43 4.90 37.55 48.72
CA PRO A 43 5.01 36.12 48.99
C PRO A 43 3.86 35.54 49.85
N GLU A 44 3.83 34.30 50.24
CA GLU A 44 4.24 33.75 51.55
C GLU A 44 3.91 32.26 51.70
N GLU A 45 4.86 31.58 52.28
CA GLU A 45 4.82 30.22 52.81
C GLU A 45 3.88 30.05 54.00
N ARG A 46 3.39 28.82 54.23
CA ARG A 46 3.39 28.18 55.58
C ARG A 46 3.26 26.67 55.53
N THR A 47 4.23 26.06 56.10
CA THR A 47 4.46 24.75 56.68
C THR A 47 3.43 24.27 57.67
N THR A 48 3.25 22.94 57.80
CA THR A 48 3.26 22.02 58.93
C THR A 48 2.89 20.63 58.44
N ASP A 49 3.74 19.62 58.43
CA ASP A 49 4.26 18.75 59.48
C ASP A 49 3.17 17.92 60.20
N GLU A 50 3.24 16.61 59.96
CA GLU A 50 3.11 15.54 61.01
C GLU A 50 3.07 14.13 60.39
N ARG A 51 4.10 13.36 60.64
CA ARG A 51 4.06 11.88 60.82
C ARG A 51 3.95 11.62 62.34
N PRO A 52 3.52 10.48 62.87
CA PRO A 52 4.18 9.17 62.73
C PRO A 52 3.17 8.00 62.87
N ALA A 53 3.48 6.77 62.78
CA ALA A 53 4.34 5.80 63.39
C ALA A 53 3.89 4.35 63.03
N GLU A 54 4.85 3.52 63.01
CA GLU A 54 4.89 2.06 62.89
C GLU A 54 3.93 1.25 63.80
N ARG A 55 3.59 0.03 63.36
CA ARG A 55 3.69 -1.18 64.19
C ARG A 55 3.80 -2.47 63.35
N THR A 56 4.84 -3.18 63.64
CA THR A 56 5.19 -4.58 63.40
C THR A 56 4.27 -5.54 64.15
N GLU A 57 4.19 -6.81 63.67
CA GLU A 57 4.19 -8.11 64.34
C GLU A 57 4.07 -9.19 63.28
N GLU A 58 5.03 -9.98 63.02
CA GLU A 58 5.70 -11.20 63.56
C GLU A 58 4.80 -12.44 63.72
N GLY A 59 5.30 -13.55 63.18
CA GLY A 59 5.14 -14.94 63.64
C GLY A 59 4.18 -15.80 62.75
N THR A 60 4.46 -16.98 62.36
CA THR A 60 5.43 -18.03 62.73
C THR A 60 5.41 -19.13 61.69
N GLU A 61 6.50 -19.85 61.57
CA GLU A 61 6.77 -21.03 60.79
C GLU A 61 5.86 -22.23 61.21
N GLU A 62 5.66 -23.17 60.24
CA GLU A 62 5.76 -24.62 60.61
C GLU A 62 6.09 -25.44 59.34
N ARG A 63 7.19 -26.15 59.44
CA ARG A 63 7.61 -27.26 58.58
C ARG A 63 6.98 -28.57 59.07
N THR A 64 6.70 -29.46 58.12
CA THR A 64 6.90 -30.90 58.35
C THR A 64 7.26 -31.63 57.04
N ASP A 65 8.24 -32.50 57.25
CA ASP A 65 8.90 -33.44 56.35
C ASP A 65 8.04 -34.67 55.97
N GLY A 66 8.49 -35.36 54.91
CA GLY A 66 8.28 -36.79 54.83
C GLY A 66 8.24 -37.40 53.43
N ALA A 67 9.35 -37.69 52.84
CA ALA A 67 9.89 -38.95 52.37
C ALA A 67 9.03 -39.96 51.57
N GLY A 68 9.59 -40.44 50.41
CA GLY A 68 9.43 -41.81 49.99
C GLY A 68 9.17 -42.06 48.50
N ALA A 69 10.23 -42.39 47.74
CA ALA A 69 10.18 -43.13 46.48
C ALA A 69 9.91 -44.65 46.75
N PRO A 70 9.46 -45.48 45.75
CA PRO A 70 10.34 -45.94 44.68
C PRO A 70 9.61 -46.24 43.34
N LEU A 71 10.40 -46.36 42.29
CA LEU A 71 10.06 -46.97 40.99
C LEU A 71 9.91 -48.49 41.08
N PRO A 72 9.14 -49.16 40.17
CA PRO A 72 9.87 -49.89 39.14
C PRO A 72 9.29 -49.88 37.72
N ALA A 73 10.12 -50.32 36.80
CA ALA A 73 10.09 -50.53 35.37
C ALA A 73 8.91 -51.33 34.77
N GLY A 74 8.62 -51.07 33.49
CA GLY A 74 7.83 -51.94 32.62
C GLY A 74 7.45 -51.28 31.31
N SER A 75 8.15 -51.68 30.32
CA SER A 75 8.06 -51.54 28.83
C SER A 75 6.71 -51.37 28.19
N ASP A 76 6.79 -50.72 27.00
CA ASP A 76 6.01 -50.81 25.77
C ASP A 76 4.95 -49.72 25.51
N GLY A 77 5.19 -49.04 24.39
CA GLY A 77 4.15 -48.29 23.66
C GLY A 77 4.56 -46.95 23.17
N LEU A 78 5.28 -46.87 22.04
CA LEU A 78 5.46 -45.69 21.21
C LEU A 78 4.10 -45.11 20.81
N THR A 79 3.70 -44.04 21.46
CA THR A 79 2.78 -43.02 20.90
C THR A 79 3.37 -41.67 21.30
N ALA A 80 4.09 -41.07 20.33
CA ALA A 80 4.56 -39.70 20.46
C ALA A 80 3.32 -38.79 20.51
N ALA A 81 2.96 -38.34 21.70
CA ALA A 81 2.01 -37.26 21.87
C ALA A 81 2.67 -36.00 21.34
N PHE A 82 2.14 -35.47 20.22
CA PHE A 82 2.47 -34.15 19.74
C PHE A 82 2.08 -33.15 20.85
N ALA A 83 3.09 -32.55 21.47
CA ALA A 83 2.87 -31.41 22.34
C ALA A 83 2.31 -30.27 21.50
N ALA A 84 1.11 -29.84 21.81
CA ALA A 84 0.51 -28.65 21.24
C ALA A 84 1.48 -27.46 21.39
N PRO A 85 1.55 -26.54 20.42
CA PRO A 85 2.42 -25.37 20.50
C PRO A 85 2.14 -24.63 21.81
N ALA A 86 3.21 -24.28 22.52
CA ALA A 86 3.11 -23.54 23.78
C ALA A 86 2.35 -22.24 23.52
N ARG A 87 1.15 -22.16 24.07
CA ARG A 87 0.34 -20.94 24.02
C ARG A 87 1.02 -19.92 24.90
N ILE A 88 1.42 -18.77 24.35
CA ILE A 88 1.74 -17.60 25.17
C ILE A 88 0.45 -17.26 25.92
N PRO A 89 0.44 -17.26 27.27
CA PRO A 89 -0.73 -16.85 28.02
C PRO A 89 -1.08 -15.41 27.59
N LEU A 90 -2.32 -15.21 27.18
CA LEU A 90 -2.83 -13.84 27.02
C LEU A 90 -2.66 -13.14 28.37
N PRO A 91 -2.07 -11.94 28.42
CA PRO A 91 -1.98 -11.19 29.65
C PRO A 91 -3.40 -11.03 30.19
N ASP A 92 -3.59 -11.41 31.47
CA ASP A 92 -4.87 -11.38 32.15
C ASP A 92 -5.46 -9.96 32.05
N ALA A 93 -6.68 -9.86 31.52
CA ALA A 93 -7.37 -8.59 31.30
C ALA A 93 -7.75 -7.87 32.60
N SER A 94 -7.39 -8.45 33.77
CA SER A 94 -7.70 -7.99 35.12
C SER A 94 -6.55 -7.27 35.86
N GLY A 95 -5.36 -7.08 35.20
CA GLY A 95 -4.30 -6.25 35.76
C GLY A 95 -4.67 -4.76 35.83
N PRO A 96 -4.04 -3.96 36.72
CA PRO A 96 -4.30 -2.54 36.79
C PRO A 96 -4.14 -1.95 35.38
N ARG A 97 -5.19 -1.28 34.92
CA ARG A 97 -5.22 -0.58 33.65
C ARG A 97 -4.22 0.56 33.71
N ASP A 98 -2.96 0.26 33.42
CA ASP A 98 -1.97 1.28 33.14
C ASP A 98 -2.55 2.24 32.13
N ALA A 99 -2.41 3.53 32.40
CA ALA A 99 -2.91 4.59 31.55
C ALA A 99 -2.47 4.32 30.11
N PRO A 100 -3.38 4.30 29.15
CA PRO A 100 -3.12 3.71 27.84
C PRO A 100 -2.01 4.47 27.13
N THR A 101 -0.97 3.79 26.74
CA THR A 101 -0.08 4.15 25.63
C THR A 101 -0.86 4.08 24.32
N ARG A 102 -2.05 4.66 24.28
CA ARG A 102 -2.87 4.70 23.08
C ARG A 102 -2.31 5.77 22.18
N LEU A 103 -2.02 5.44 20.94
CA LEU A 103 -2.22 6.38 19.87
C LEU A 103 -3.70 6.75 19.97
N ILE A 104 -3.98 7.94 20.47
CA ILE A 104 -5.34 8.39 20.76
C ILE A 104 -6.06 8.71 19.46
N ALA A 105 -5.30 9.10 18.42
CA ALA A 105 -5.82 9.48 17.13
C ALA A 105 -6.27 8.29 16.29
N HIS A 106 -7.49 8.36 15.77
CA HIS A 106 -7.96 7.51 14.71
C HIS A 106 -7.39 7.96 13.36
N GLY A 107 -7.30 7.04 12.39
CA GLY A 107 -7.03 7.35 10.99
C GLY A 107 -8.33 7.53 10.22
N CYS A 108 -8.31 8.43 9.23
CA CYS A 108 -9.35 8.57 8.22
C CYS A 108 -8.67 8.60 6.86
N TRP A 109 -9.15 7.77 5.93
CA TRP A 109 -8.55 7.66 4.59
C TRP A 109 -9.59 7.29 3.55
N TYR A 110 -9.17 7.20 2.30
CA TYR A 110 -9.97 6.81 1.15
C TYR A 110 -11.24 7.67 0.98
N PRO A 111 -11.14 9.01 0.90
CA PRO A 111 -12.30 9.86 0.72
C PRO A 111 -12.93 9.69 -0.66
N SER A 112 -14.25 9.77 -0.72
CA SER A 112 -15.04 9.90 -1.95
C SER A 112 -16.13 10.92 -1.72
N ALA A 113 -16.25 11.92 -2.61
CA ALA A 113 -17.20 13.02 -2.44
C ALA A 113 -18.55 12.75 -3.09
N ASP A 114 -19.59 13.28 -2.50
CA ASP A 114 -20.91 13.37 -3.13
C ASP A 114 -20.90 14.32 -4.35
N PRO A 115 -21.90 14.27 -5.24
CA PRO A 115 -21.92 15.14 -6.42
C PRO A 115 -21.94 16.63 -6.12
N SER A 116 -22.46 17.04 -4.96
CA SER A 116 -22.47 18.46 -4.55
C SER A 116 -21.11 18.94 -4.00
N GLY A 117 -20.21 17.98 -3.67
CA GLY A 117 -18.95 18.29 -3.03
C GLY A 117 -19.07 18.78 -1.58
N THR A 118 -20.22 18.57 -0.93
CA THR A 118 -20.45 19.03 0.45
C THR A 118 -20.29 17.92 1.48
N ARG A 119 -20.34 16.66 1.05
CA ARG A 119 -20.22 15.49 1.91
C ARG A 119 -19.15 14.55 1.38
N LEU A 120 -18.53 13.82 2.32
CA LEU A 120 -17.55 12.78 2.02
C LEU A 120 -18.03 11.45 2.61
N ALA A 121 -17.83 10.37 1.86
CA ALA A 121 -17.76 9.02 2.38
C ALA A 121 -16.29 8.67 2.56
N PHE A 122 -15.93 7.95 3.62
CA PHE A 122 -14.55 7.66 3.94
C PHE A 122 -14.43 6.44 4.86
N ILE A 123 -13.23 5.88 4.94
CA ILE A 123 -12.89 4.81 5.86
C ILE A 123 -12.29 5.42 7.12
N CYS A 124 -12.71 4.92 8.30
CA CYS A 124 -12.15 5.34 9.57
C CYS A 124 -12.08 4.18 10.57
N ASP A 125 -10.96 4.08 11.30
CA ASP A 125 -10.72 3.01 12.29
C ASP A 125 -11.05 3.40 13.74
N ARG A 126 -11.85 4.45 13.95
CA ARG A 126 -12.25 4.91 15.29
C ARG A 126 -13.05 3.87 16.08
N GLY A 127 -13.75 2.96 15.41
CA GLY A 127 -14.46 1.83 15.99
C GLY A 127 -13.57 0.62 16.31
N GLY A 128 -12.28 0.68 16.03
CA GLY A 128 -11.33 -0.44 16.22
C GLY A 128 -11.15 -1.33 14.99
N VAL A 129 -12.04 -1.23 14.01
CA VAL A 129 -11.97 -1.87 12.70
C VAL A 129 -12.17 -0.76 11.65
N PRO A 130 -11.51 -0.81 10.48
CA PRO A 130 -11.82 0.08 9.38
C PRO A 130 -13.29 -0.04 8.95
N GLN A 131 -14.06 1.03 9.09
CA GLN A 131 -15.50 1.04 8.81
C GLN A 131 -15.86 2.19 7.87
N LEU A 132 -17.01 2.07 7.20
CA LEU A 132 -17.56 3.08 6.31
C LEU A 132 -18.27 4.18 7.10
N TRP A 133 -17.82 5.42 6.88
CA TRP A 133 -18.38 6.61 7.51
C TRP A 133 -18.77 7.65 6.45
N THR A 134 -19.70 8.53 6.80
CA THR A 134 -19.99 9.73 5.99
C THR A 134 -20.09 10.96 6.89
N GLY A 135 -19.70 12.12 6.36
CA GLY A 135 -19.78 13.38 7.08
C GLY A 135 -19.70 14.58 6.14
N PRO A 136 -20.08 15.79 6.62
CA PRO A 136 -19.90 17.01 5.87
C PRO A 136 -18.41 17.35 5.77
N ALA A 137 -18.04 18.04 4.71
CA ALA A 137 -16.66 18.47 4.49
C ALA A 137 -16.19 19.50 5.53
N ASP A 138 -17.10 20.39 5.94
CA ASP A 138 -16.87 21.56 6.79
C ASP A 138 -17.58 21.49 8.15
N GLY A 139 -18.31 20.42 8.46
CA GLY A 139 -19.07 20.23 9.70
C GLY A 139 -18.59 19.04 10.54
N GLU A 140 -18.97 19.00 11.83
CA GLU A 140 -18.51 17.96 12.76
C GLU A 140 -19.26 16.63 12.70
N PRO A 141 -20.60 16.56 12.44
CA PRO A 141 -21.33 15.32 12.61
C PRO A 141 -20.97 14.30 11.53
N VAL A 142 -20.42 13.17 11.96
CA VAL A 142 -20.19 12.01 11.11
C VAL A 142 -21.14 10.88 11.47
N ARG A 143 -21.48 10.07 10.49
CA ARG A 143 -22.37 8.92 10.64
C ARG A 143 -21.66 7.66 10.19
N LEU A 144 -21.76 6.61 10.99
CA LEU A 144 -21.39 5.25 10.61
C LEU A 144 -22.47 4.70 9.66
N LEU A 145 -22.05 4.20 8.50
CA LEU A 145 -22.95 3.61 7.50
C LEU A 145 -22.93 2.08 7.51
N ASP A 146 -21.81 1.49 7.89
CA ASP A 146 -21.67 0.05 8.03
C ASP A 146 -21.05 -0.28 9.40
N ASP A 147 -21.82 -0.91 10.27
CA ASP A 147 -21.41 -1.37 11.60
C ASP A 147 -20.97 -2.84 11.62
N GLY A 148 -20.89 -3.47 10.45
CA GLY A 148 -20.44 -4.87 10.31
C GLY A 148 -19.03 -5.08 10.85
N PRO A 149 -18.70 -6.34 11.22
CA PRO A 149 -17.39 -6.69 11.77
C PRO A 149 -16.29 -6.75 10.70
N ASP A 150 -16.67 -6.79 9.42
CA ASP A 150 -15.73 -6.95 8.31
C ASP A 150 -15.08 -5.63 7.93
N PRO A 151 -13.73 -5.57 7.84
CA PRO A 151 -13.04 -4.34 7.50
C PRO A 151 -13.40 -3.82 6.13
N VAL A 152 -13.62 -2.50 6.01
CA VAL A 152 -13.83 -1.79 4.74
C VAL A 152 -12.48 -1.42 4.14
N ARG A 153 -12.29 -1.66 2.82
CA ARG A 153 -11.03 -1.41 2.11
C ARG A 153 -11.11 -0.30 1.07
N GLU A 154 -12.25 -0.14 0.38
CA GLU A 154 -12.44 0.88 -0.66
C GLU A 154 -13.82 1.52 -0.57
N VAL A 155 -13.95 2.75 -1.03
CA VAL A 155 -15.21 3.52 -1.03
C VAL A 155 -15.34 4.33 -2.30
N SER A 156 -16.53 4.37 -2.90
CA SER A 156 -16.83 5.20 -4.06
C SER A 156 -18.28 5.67 -4.04
N TRP A 157 -18.49 6.98 -4.03
CA TRP A 157 -19.82 7.59 -4.11
C TRP A 157 -20.29 7.64 -5.56
N SER A 158 -21.56 7.32 -5.82
CA SER A 158 -22.11 7.39 -7.18
C SER A 158 -22.19 8.83 -7.68
N PRO A 159 -21.95 9.07 -8.98
CA PRO A 159 -22.04 10.40 -9.58
C PRO A 159 -23.39 11.10 -9.43
N ASP A 160 -24.47 10.37 -9.28
CA ASP A 160 -25.82 10.89 -9.05
C ASP A 160 -26.18 11.08 -7.56
N GLY A 161 -25.27 10.67 -6.66
CA GLY A 161 -25.42 10.84 -5.21
C GLY A 161 -26.35 9.83 -4.53
N ARG A 162 -26.90 8.88 -5.25
CA ARG A 162 -27.89 7.92 -4.70
C ARG A 162 -27.30 6.78 -3.92
N TRP A 163 -26.05 6.37 -4.25
CA TRP A 163 -25.41 5.20 -3.68
C TRP A 163 -23.97 5.47 -3.24
N ILE A 164 -23.50 4.70 -2.29
CA ILE A 164 -22.08 4.57 -1.92
C ILE A 164 -21.72 3.11 -2.08
N ALA A 165 -20.84 2.80 -3.05
CA ALA A 165 -20.27 1.47 -3.22
C ALA A 165 -19.00 1.36 -2.37
N TYR A 166 -18.76 0.18 -1.80
CA TYR A 166 -17.58 -0.07 -0.97
C TYR A 166 -17.24 -1.56 -0.96
N THR A 167 -16.01 -1.87 -0.54
CA THR A 167 -15.57 -3.26 -0.40
C THR A 167 -15.36 -3.60 1.06
N THR A 168 -15.70 -4.84 1.44
CA THR A 168 -15.37 -5.40 2.75
C THR A 168 -14.52 -6.66 2.59
N ALA A 169 -13.74 -6.99 3.62
CA ALA A 169 -12.94 -8.20 3.73
C ALA A 169 -13.52 -9.13 4.81
N PRO A 170 -14.37 -10.10 4.46
CA PRO A 170 -15.01 -11.01 5.41
C PRO A 170 -13.99 -11.74 6.28
N GLY A 171 -14.22 -11.73 7.60
CA GLY A 171 -13.30 -12.37 8.55
C GLY A 171 -11.88 -11.79 8.59
N GLY A 172 -11.64 -10.61 7.99
CA GLY A 172 -10.31 -10.02 7.88
C GLY A 172 -9.42 -10.66 6.82
N GLY A 173 -9.94 -11.60 6.03
CA GLY A 173 -9.21 -12.32 4.99
C GLY A 173 -8.97 -11.52 3.70
N GLU A 174 -8.48 -12.19 2.66
CA GLU A 174 -8.09 -11.56 1.40
C GLU A 174 -9.21 -11.51 0.36
N HIS A 175 -10.19 -12.40 0.47
CA HIS A 175 -11.38 -12.36 -0.38
C HIS A 175 -12.23 -11.16 -0.01
N THR A 176 -12.65 -10.39 -1.01
CA THR A 176 -13.43 -9.18 -0.82
C THR A 176 -14.84 -9.31 -1.39
N ARG A 177 -15.76 -8.54 -0.82
CA ARG A 177 -17.12 -8.35 -1.32
C ARG A 177 -17.32 -6.90 -1.73
N VAL A 178 -18.09 -6.69 -2.77
CA VAL A 178 -18.56 -5.35 -3.15
C VAL A 178 -19.99 -5.19 -2.67
N LEU A 179 -20.21 -4.13 -1.92
CA LEU A 179 -21.51 -3.75 -1.38
C LEU A 179 -21.88 -2.34 -1.83
N CYS A 180 -23.14 -2.00 -1.71
CA CYS A 180 -23.60 -0.63 -1.77
C CYS A 180 -24.60 -0.32 -0.65
N VAL A 181 -24.71 0.96 -0.31
CA VAL A 181 -25.60 1.49 0.71
C VAL A 181 -26.06 2.89 0.31
N ARG A 182 -27.28 3.28 0.71
CA ARG A 182 -27.71 4.68 0.54
C ARG A 182 -26.92 5.61 1.50
N PRO A 183 -26.78 6.91 1.14
CA PRO A 183 -26.07 7.86 1.99
C PRO A 183 -26.66 8.06 3.39
N ASP A 184 -27.94 7.67 3.57
CA ASP A 184 -28.61 7.65 4.86
C ASP A 184 -28.46 6.31 5.63
N GLY A 185 -27.71 5.34 5.08
CA GLY A 185 -27.48 4.02 5.68
C GLY A 185 -28.57 3.00 5.40
N SER A 186 -29.62 3.35 4.63
CA SER A 186 -30.66 2.41 4.19
C SER A 186 -30.20 1.57 3.00
N ASP A 187 -30.98 0.53 2.64
CA ASP A 187 -30.84 -0.31 1.45
C ASP A 187 -29.45 -0.93 1.26
N ARG A 188 -28.80 -1.35 2.36
CA ARG A 188 -27.52 -2.05 2.27
C ARG A 188 -27.69 -3.38 1.55
N GLN A 189 -26.86 -3.61 0.53
CA GLN A 189 -26.91 -4.84 -0.26
C GLN A 189 -25.52 -5.27 -0.78
N ILE A 190 -25.35 -6.57 -1.01
CA ILE A 190 -24.16 -7.14 -1.65
C ILE A 190 -24.38 -7.15 -3.15
N LEU A 191 -23.46 -6.54 -3.89
CA LEU A 191 -23.46 -6.53 -5.36
C LEU A 191 -22.73 -7.75 -5.93
N ALA A 192 -21.63 -8.18 -5.30
CA ALA A 192 -20.85 -9.32 -5.74
C ALA A 192 -19.93 -9.84 -4.63
N GLY A 193 -19.42 -11.08 -4.79
CA GLY A 193 -18.51 -11.72 -3.83
C GLY A 193 -19.24 -12.39 -2.67
N ALA A 194 -20.53 -12.73 -2.84
CA ALA A 194 -21.30 -13.43 -1.81
C ALA A 194 -21.00 -14.94 -1.75
N GLU A 195 -20.61 -15.53 -2.88
CA GLU A 195 -20.37 -16.97 -2.99
C GLU A 195 -19.08 -17.36 -2.26
N PRO A 196 -19.07 -18.52 -1.59
CA PRO A 196 -17.86 -19.03 -0.94
C PRO A 196 -16.69 -19.17 -1.93
N GLY A 197 -15.54 -18.65 -1.56
CA GLY A 197 -14.33 -18.68 -2.39
C GLY A 197 -14.31 -17.70 -3.55
N SER A 198 -15.36 -16.89 -3.76
CA SER A 198 -15.34 -15.81 -4.72
C SER A 198 -14.71 -14.54 -4.12
N SER A 199 -14.11 -13.72 -4.95
CA SER A 199 -13.64 -12.39 -4.58
C SER A 199 -14.15 -11.35 -5.58
N ALA A 200 -14.55 -10.19 -5.09
CA ALA A 200 -15.06 -9.11 -5.93
C ALA A 200 -14.35 -7.78 -5.63
N HIS A 201 -14.02 -7.04 -6.69
CA HIS A 201 -13.27 -5.79 -6.62
C HIS A 201 -14.06 -4.65 -7.23
N LEU A 202 -14.06 -3.50 -6.56
CA LEU A 202 -14.76 -2.30 -7.00
C LEU A 202 -14.02 -1.64 -8.17
N GLY A 203 -14.75 -1.27 -9.23
CA GLY A 203 -14.28 -0.44 -10.33
C GLY A 203 -14.93 0.96 -10.32
N CYS A 204 -15.04 1.59 -11.48
CA CYS A 204 -15.66 2.91 -11.63
C CYS A 204 -17.19 2.84 -11.71
N TRP A 205 -17.83 3.97 -11.44
CA TRP A 205 -19.24 4.18 -11.76
C TRP A 205 -19.42 4.56 -13.23
N ALA A 206 -20.55 4.24 -13.81
CA ALA A 206 -21.04 4.92 -15.00
C ALA A 206 -21.22 6.40 -14.68
N HIS A 207 -20.95 7.29 -15.66
CA HIS A 207 -20.94 8.75 -15.41
C HIS A 207 -22.30 9.31 -14.98
N ASP A 208 -23.39 8.65 -15.35
CA ASP A 208 -24.75 9.00 -14.93
C ASP A 208 -25.12 8.47 -13.53
N GLY A 209 -24.24 7.68 -12.90
CA GLY A 209 -24.45 7.09 -11.58
C GLY A 209 -25.38 5.88 -11.57
N SER A 210 -25.89 5.43 -12.71
CA SER A 210 -26.90 4.37 -12.80
C SER A 210 -26.36 2.98 -12.43
N ALA A 211 -25.06 2.74 -12.62
CA ALA A 211 -24.44 1.45 -12.40
C ALA A 211 -22.96 1.59 -12.03
N VAL A 212 -22.43 0.56 -11.38
CA VAL A 212 -21.02 0.47 -10.96
C VAL A 212 -20.35 -0.77 -11.57
N THR A 213 -19.11 -0.63 -11.95
CA THR A 213 -18.34 -1.77 -12.45
C THR A 213 -17.77 -2.58 -11.29
N VAL A 214 -17.88 -3.90 -11.39
CA VAL A 214 -17.36 -4.85 -10.41
C VAL A 214 -16.64 -5.97 -11.13
N THR A 215 -15.41 -6.25 -10.72
CA THR A 215 -14.66 -7.43 -11.21
C THR A 215 -14.83 -8.57 -10.24
N VAL A 216 -15.21 -9.75 -10.75
CA VAL A 216 -15.42 -10.97 -9.97
C VAL A 216 -14.37 -12.01 -10.37
N ALA A 217 -13.70 -12.59 -9.38
CA ALA A 217 -12.89 -13.79 -9.53
C ALA A 217 -13.70 -14.99 -9.05
N VAL A 218 -13.87 -15.98 -9.91
CA VAL A 218 -14.58 -17.23 -9.59
C VAL A 218 -13.58 -18.37 -9.63
N PRO A 219 -13.45 -19.17 -8.55
CA PRO A 219 -12.57 -20.33 -8.53
C PRO A 219 -12.90 -21.30 -9.67
N THR A 220 -11.90 -21.70 -10.42
CA THR A 220 -12.04 -22.69 -11.52
C THR A 220 -11.91 -24.13 -11.04
N GLY A 221 -11.64 -24.37 -9.75
CA GLY A 221 -11.46 -25.67 -9.13
C GLY A 221 -12.61 -26.12 -8.23
N PRO A 222 -12.68 -27.41 -7.85
CA PRO A 222 -13.61 -27.86 -6.83
C PRO A 222 -13.34 -27.11 -5.50
N PRO A 223 -14.38 -26.75 -4.73
CA PRO A 223 -14.20 -26.05 -3.46
C PRO A 223 -13.27 -26.86 -2.55
N ALA A 224 -12.31 -26.18 -1.93
CA ALA A 224 -11.44 -26.78 -0.94
C ALA A 224 -12.30 -27.42 0.17
N PRO A 225 -11.94 -28.62 0.67
CA PRO A 225 -12.70 -29.22 1.76
C PRO A 225 -12.65 -28.28 2.98
N PRO A 226 -13.78 -28.10 3.69
CA PRO A 226 -13.82 -27.23 4.83
C PRO A 226 -12.80 -27.69 5.88
N SER A 227 -11.98 -26.78 6.34
CA SER A 227 -11.08 -27.04 7.48
C SER A 227 -11.91 -27.56 8.66
N PRO A 228 -11.47 -28.59 9.38
CA PRO A 228 -12.23 -29.12 10.49
C PRO A 228 -12.27 -28.11 11.64
N SER A 229 -13.32 -27.31 11.66
CA SER A 229 -13.67 -26.49 12.82
C SER A 229 -14.24 -27.40 13.91
N GLY A 230 -13.57 -27.39 15.07
CA GLY A 230 -14.04 -28.12 16.27
C GLY A 230 -15.41 -27.67 16.73
N ALA A 231 -16.24 -28.68 16.87
CA ALA A 231 -17.40 -28.86 17.74
C ALA A 231 -18.22 -27.67 18.27
N ASP A 232 -19.44 -27.66 17.82
CA ASP A 232 -20.73 -27.40 18.50
C ASP A 232 -20.75 -26.62 19.83
N THR A 233 -21.44 -25.47 19.79
CA THR A 233 -22.42 -25.10 20.82
C THR A 233 -23.63 -24.44 20.18
N ALA A 234 -24.79 -24.97 20.53
CA ALA A 234 -26.11 -24.66 19.98
C ALA A 234 -26.73 -23.36 20.53
N ALA A 235 -27.59 -22.79 19.68
CA ALA A 235 -28.88 -22.17 19.94
C ALA A 235 -28.94 -20.73 20.47
N GLY A 236 -29.60 -19.91 19.68
CA GLY A 236 -30.19 -18.63 20.04
C GLY A 236 -30.91 -18.01 18.85
N ASP A 237 -32.16 -18.40 18.61
CA ASP A 237 -33.05 -17.82 17.60
C ASP A 237 -33.41 -16.38 17.89
N GLY A 238 -33.21 -15.50 16.90
CA GLY A 238 -33.84 -14.19 16.78
C GLY A 238 -34.07 -13.88 15.31
N PRO A 239 -35.26 -13.43 14.88
CA PRO A 239 -35.60 -13.31 13.48
C PRO A 239 -34.99 -12.06 12.87
N SER A 240 -33.94 -12.20 12.05
CA SER A 240 -33.49 -11.19 11.13
C SER A 240 -34.25 -11.32 9.81
N GLY A 241 -34.86 -10.24 9.36
CA GLY A 241 -35.57 -10.18 8.10
C GLY A 241 -34.67 -10.49 6.90
N PRO A 242 -35.25 -10.91 5.77
CA PRO A 242 -34.50 -11.42 4.63
C PRO A 242 -33.74 -10.29 3.94
N GLY A 243 -32.42 -10.26 4.12
CA GLY A 243 -31.53 -9.54 3.23
C GLY A 243 -31.63 -10.18 1.84
N ARG A 244 -32.01 -9.40 0.84
CA ARG A 244 -32.00 -9.86 -0.55
C ARG A 244 -30.56 -9.98 -1.01
N GLY A 245 -29.99 -11.17 -0.94
CA GLY A 245 -28.77 -11.52 -1.62
C GLY A 245 -29.06 -11.77 -3.10
N PHE A 246 -28.40 -11.05 -3.97
CA PHE A 246 -28.40 -11.35 -5.39
C PHE A 246 -27.30 -12.38 -5.64
N GLY A 247 -27.66 -13.64 -5.71
CA GLY A 247 -26.83 -14.63 -6.37
C GLY A 247 -26.78 -14.28 -7.86
N LEU A 248 -25.60 -14.14 -8.42
CA LEU A 248 -25.40 -14.07 -9.86
C LEU A 248 -25.73 -15.44 -10.45
N ASP A 249 -27.00 -15.65 -10.85
CA ASP A 249 -27.38 -16.80 -11.66
C ASP A 249 -26.79 -16.60 -13.06
N LEU A 250 -25.65 -17.24 -13.34
CA LEU A 250 -24.93 -17.20 -14.62
C LEU A 250 -25.59 -18.10 -15.68
N GLY A 251 -26.86 -18.47 -15.48
CA GLY A 251 -27.64 -19.27 -16.42
C GLY A 251 -28.15 -18.48 -17.62
N SER A 252 -27.53 -18.66 -18.77
CA SER A 252 -28.05 -18.55 -20.13
C SER A 252 -28.98 -17.36 -20.48
N GLY A 253 -28.49 -16.14 -20.36
CA GLY A 253 -29.19 -14.95 -20.85
C GLY A 253 -28.23 -13.87 -21.34
N LEU A 254 -27.39 -14.23 -22.29
CA LEU A 254 -26.53 -13.24 -22.99
C LEU A 254 -27.45 -12.45 -23.92
N SER A 255 -27.94 -11.28 -23.48
CA SER A 255 -28.48 -10.26 -24.36
C SER A 255 -27.32 -9.67 -25.20
N ASP A 256 -27.59 -9.41 -26.49
CA ASP A 256 -26.67 -8.75 -27.42
C ASP A 256 -25.85 -7.66 -26.69
N GLY A 257 -24.52 -7.75 -26.69
CA GLY A 257 -23.57 -6.95 -25.89
C GLY A 257 -23.67 -5.42 -26.02
N ARG A 258 -24.89 -4.88 -26.07
CA ARG A 258 -25.18 -3.46 -26.10
C ARG A 258 -25.64 -3.01 -24.70
N LEU A 259 -25.02 -1.96 -24.20
CA LEU A 259 -25.50 -1.26 -23.02
C LEU A 259 -26.95 -0.82 -23.23
N PRO A 260 -27.82 -0.93 -22.22
CA PRO A 260 -29.19 -0.38 -22.27
C PRO A 260 -29.17 1.10 -22.62
N ASP A 261 -30.13 1.56 -23.45
CA ASP A 261 -30.20 2.95 -23.93
C ASP A 261 -30.18 4.01 -22.81
N ARG A 262 -30.62 3.66 -21.61
CA ARG A 262 -30.56 4.54 -20.42
C ARG A 262 -29.13 4.86 -19.94
N TRP A 263 -28.11 4.06 -20.33
CA TRP A 263 -26.71 4.27 -19.97
C TRP A 263 -25.91 5.03 -21.03
N ARG A 264 -26.55 5.31 -22.16
CA ARG A 264 -26.01 6.21 -23.16
C ARG A 264 -26.37 7.64 -22.76
N GLY A 265 -25.36 8.47 -22.45
CA GLY A 265 -25.58 9.87 -22.15
C GLY A 265 -26.44 10.51 -23.21
N ARG A 266 -27.48 11.25 -22.84
CA ARG A 266 -28.23 12.08 -23.79
C ARG A 266 -27.24 13.07 -24.37
N ALA A 267 -26.87 12.88 -25.64
CA ALA A 267 -26.22 13.90 -26.45
C ALA A 267 -27.18 15.07 -26.57
N GLY A 268 -26.89 16.14 -25.86
CA GLY A 268 -27.59 17.41 -26.09
C GLY A 268 -27.24 17.91 -27.47
N GLU A 269 -28.25 18.19 -28.28
CA GLU A 269 -28.09 18.86 -29.56
C GLU A 269 -27.32 20.17 -29.37
N THR A 270 -26.08 20.20 -29.88
CA THR A 270 -25.32 21.46 -30.06
C THR A 270 -24.95 21.55 -31.51
N GLU A 271 -25.37 22.65 -32.08
CA GLU A 271 -25.21 23.03 -33.49
C GLU A 271 -23.77 22.97 -33.97
N LEU A 272 -23.61 22.42 -35.14
CA LEU A 272 -22.40 22.34 -35.95
C LEU A 272 -21.81 23.72 -36.27
N LEU A 273 -20.66 24.05 -35.71
CA LEU A 273 -19.75 25.04 -36.26
C LEU A 273 -18.64 24.33 -37.04
N GLY A 274 -18.44 24.74 -38.27
CA GLY A 274 -17.62 24.14 -39.30
C GLY A 274 -16.10 24.20 -39.01
N PRO A 275 -15.27 23.46 -39.76
CA PRO A 275 -13.88 23.17 -39.45
C PRO A 275 -12.95 24.38 -39.69
N ALA A 276 -12.06 24.62 -38.73
CA ALA A 276 -10.94 25.54 -38.84
C ALA A 276 -9.71 24.84 -39.46
N PRO A 277 -8.82 25.55 -40.17
CA PRO A 277 -7.78 24.95 -40.99
C PRO A 277 -6.55 24.44 -40.18
N HIS A 278 -6.01 23.35 -40.66
CA HIS A 278 -4.81 22.68 -40.18
C HIS A 278 -3.57 23.59 -40.16
N THR A 279 -2.85 23.65 -39.06
CA THR A 279 -1.47 24.14 -38.99
C THR A 279 -0.51 23.02 -38.58
N ASP A 280 0.63 23.08 -39.19
CA ASP A 280 1.71 22.11 -39.25
C ASP A 280 2.27 21.65 -37.88
N ARG A 281 2.54 20.37 -37.77
CA ARG A 281 3.05 19.70 -36.57
C ARG A 281 4.58 19.74 -36.51
N GLY A 282 5.14 20.15 -35.36
CA GLY A 282 6.53 19.96 -35.02
C GLY A 282 6.94 18.47 -34.89
N PRO A 283 8.24 18.13 -34.86
CA PRO A 283 8.71 16.75 -34.93
C PRO A 283 8.18 15.94 -33.76
N ALA A 284 7.31 14.98 -34.08
CA ALA A 284 6.80 13.99 -33.12
C ALA A 284 7.96 13.14 -32.59
N LEU A 285 8.03 13.00 -31.29
CA LEU A 285 8.83 11.95 -30.66
C LEU A 285 8.43 10.60 -31.26
N PRO A 286 9.34 9.64 -31.43
CA PRO A 286 9.00 8.33 -31.98
C PRO A 286 7.88 7.73 -31.13
N SER A 287 6.74 7.46 -31.77
CA SER A 287 5.58 6.84 -31.11
C SER A 287 6.01 5.55 -30.44
N PRO A 288 5.63 5.31 -29.20
CA PRO A 288 5.80 4.02 -28.56
C PRO A 288 5.11 2.98 -29.47
N ALA A 289 5.73 1.81 -29.62
CA ALA A 289 5.14 0.73 -30.42
C ALA A 289 3.81 0.33 -29.78
N VAL A 290 2.72 0.83 -30.34
CA VAL A 290 1.37 0.48 -29.94
C VAL A 290 1.10 -0.88 -30.52
N THR A 291 1.01 -1.91 -29.69
CA THR A 291 0.61 -3.24 -30.13
C THR A 291 -0.91 -3.20 -30.33
N VAL A 292 -1.34 -2.99 -31.54
CA VAL A 292 -2.75 -3.15 -31.92
C VAL A 292 -3.00 -4.65 -32.05
N GLY A 293 -3.47 -5.26 -30.99
CA GLY A 293 -3.93 -6.65 -31.00
C GLY A 293 -5.41 -6.69 -31.35
N THR A 294 -5.77 -7.27 -32.48
CA THR A 294 -7.17 -7.57 -32.86
C THR A 294 -7.60 -8.94 -32.34
N THR A 295 -7.17 -9.34 -31.15
CA THR A 295 -7.60 -10.61 -30.59
C THR A 295 -8.86 -10.39 -29.78
N PRO A 296 -10.01 -10.98 -30.15
CA PRO A 296 -11.21 -10.89 -29.32
C PRO A 296 -10.93 -11.53 -27.97
N ILE A 297 -11.31 -10.85 -26.90
CA ILE A 297 -11.36 -11.45 -25.56
C ILE A 297 -12.50 -12.46 -25.61
N GLY A 298 -12.16 -13.75 -25.53
CA GLY A 298 -13.11 -14.85 -25.75
C GLY A 298 -14.36 -14.74 -24.90
N ALA A 299 -15.51 -14.84 -25.53
CA ALA A 299 -16.78 -14.97 -24.84
C ALA A 299 -16.84 -16.32 -24.08
N PRO A 300 -17.34 -16.36 -22.84
CA PRO A 300 -17.54 -17.64 -22.14
C PRO A 300 -18.70 -18.41 -22.76
N GLY A 301 -18.42 -19.58 -23.29
CA GLY A 301 -19.46 -20.56 -23.64
C GLY A 301 -19.59 -20.94 -25.11
N GLY A 302 -18.58 -21.54 -25.68
CA GLY A 302 -18.68 -22.34 -26.89
C GLY A 302 -17.79 -23.58 -26.75
N THR A 303 -18.35 -24.76 -26.68
CA THR A 303 -17.64 -26.04 -26.76
C THR A 303 -16.83 -26.06 -28.03
N LEU A 304 -15.53 -25.86 -27.94
CA LEU A 304 -14.60 -26.10 -29.03
C LEU A 304 -14.32 -27.60 -29.14
N PRO A 305 -14.28 -28.17 -30.37
CA PRO A 305 -13.87 -29.56 -30.56
C PRO A 305 -12.38 -29.71 -30.20
N GLY A 306 -12.07 -30.80 -29.52
CA GLY A 306 -10.78 -31.11 -28.93
C GLY A 306 -9.59 -30.90 -29.85
N GLY A 307 -8.76 -29.97 -29.53
CA GLY A 307 -7.40 -29.80 -30.00
C GLY A 307 -6.54 -29.47 -28.80
N THR A 308 -5.75 -30.42 -28.33
CA THR A 308 -4.74 -30.27 -27.31
C THR A 308 -3.72 -29.22 -27.72
N LEU A 309 -3.81 -28.01 -27.14
CA LEU A 309 -2.71 -27.04 -27.15
C LEU A 309 -1.65 -27.51 -26.14
N PRO A 310 -0.35 -27.37 -26.41
CA PRO A 310 0.68 -27.80 -25.48
C PRO A 310 0.68 -26.90 -24.23
N GLY A 311 0.49 -27.54 -23.09
CA GLY A 311 0.79 -27.16 -21.72
C GLY A 311 0.95 -25.65 -21.40
N GLY A 312 -0.14 -24.91 -21.28
CA GLY A 312 -0.17 -23.66 -20.51
C GLY A 312 -0.40 -24.04 -19.05
N THR A 313 0.54 -23.75 -18.18
CA THR A 313 0.38 -23.85 -16.73
C THR A 313 -0.59 -22.75 -16.33
N GLY A 314 -1.86 -23.09 -16.22
CA GLY A 314 -2.91 -22.17 -15.83
C GLY A 314 -2.77 -21.79 -14.35
N PHE A 315 -2.10 -20.67 -14.08
CA PHE A 315 -2.26 -19.96 -12.85
C PHE A 315 -3.37 -18.91 -13.07
N GLY A 316 -4.58 -19.18 -12.73
CA GLY A 316 -5.54 -18.13 -12.67
C GLY A 316 -6.99 -18.54 -12.79
N ASP A 317 -7.75 -18.05 -11.84
CA ASP A 317 -9.20 -17.96 -11.95
C ASP A 317 -9.56 -16.99 -13.07
N GLY A 318 -10.63 -17.26 -13.78
CA GLY A 318 -11.15 -16.31 -14.74
C GLY A 318 -11.62 -15.05 -14.04
N LEU A 319 -11.19 -13.89 -14.53
CA LEU A 319 -11.64 -12.58 -14.04
C LEU A 319 -12.67 -12.01 -15.01
N SER A 320 -13.83 -11.64 -14.48
CA SER A 320 -14.92 -11.05 -15.26
C SER A 320 -15.36 -9.74 -14.65
N ALA A 321 -15.37 -8.66 -15.44
CA ALA A 321 -15.85 -7.35 -15.02
C ALA A 321 -17.26 -7.11 -15.55
N TYR A 322 -18.16 -6.75 -14.65
CA TYR A 322 -19.56 -6.46 -14.95
C TYR A 322 -19.90 -5.02 -14.58
N LEU A 323 -20.85 -4.46 -15.32
CA LEU A 323 -21.57 -3.24 -14.94
C LEU A 323 -22.85 -3.66 -14.23
N ILE A 324 -23.03 -3.27 -12.98
CA ILE A 324 -24.12 -3.69 -12.10
C ILE A 324 -24.96 -2.48 -11.67
N ASP A 325 -26.26 -2.56 -11.88
CA ASP A 325 -27.23 -1.58 -11.42
C ASP A 325 -27.63 -1.87 -9.97
N PRO A 326 -27.29 -1.02 -8.98
CA PRO A 326 -27.67 -1.26 -7.59
C PRO A 326 -29.18 -1.27 -7.32
N ASP A 327 -29.97 -0.62 -8.17
CA ASP A 327 -31.42 -0.64 -8.08
C ASP A 327 -32.05 -1.92 -8.69
N ALA A 328 -31.20 -2.80 -9.27
CA ALA A 328 -31.58 -4.08 -9.88
C ALA A 328 -32.69 -3.99 -10.95
N VAL A 329 -32.80 -2.85 -11.61
CA VAL A 329 -33.74 -2.63 -12.73
C VAL A 329 -33.21 -3.27 -14.01
N ALA A 330 -31.85 -3.31 -14.17
CA ALA A 330 -31.20 -3.97 -15.29
C ALA A 330 -30.34 -5.14 -14.82
N ALA A 331 -30.27 -6.18 -15.68
CA ALA A 331 -29.36 -7.29 -15.46
C ALA A 331 -27.90 -6.82 -15.56
N PRO A 332 -26.96 -7.47 -14.85
CA PRO A 332 -25.53 -7.20 -15.00
C PRO A 332 -25.06 -7.35 -16.45
N VAL A 333 -24.23 -6.40 -16.91
CA VAL A 333 -23.68 -6.40 -18.27
C VAL A 333 -22.20 -6.69 -18.20
N LEU A 334 -21.75 -7.72 -18.93
CA LEU A 334 -20.34 -8.07 -19.03
C LEU A 334 -19.57 -6.96 -19.78
N ILE A 335 -18.53 -6.43 -19.18
CA ILE A 335 -17.64 -5.43 -19.79
C ILE A 335 -16.37 -6.12 -20.34
N ALA A 336 -15.78 -7.00 -19.56
CA ALA A 336 -14.57 -7.70 -19.97
C ALA A 336 -14.46 -9.04 -19.24
N ALA A 337 -13.88 -10.04 -19.91
CA ALA A 337 -13.48 -11.29 -19.29
C ALA A 337 -12.05 -11.62 -19.70
N VAL A 338 -11.21 -12.03 -18.75
CA VAL A 338 -9.81 -12.35 -18.99
C VAL A 338 -9.50 -13.65 -18.28
N GLN A 339 -8.90 -14.58 -19.00
CA GLN A 339 -8.29 -15.79 -18.45
C GLN A 339 -6.81 -15.49 -18.19
N ASP A 340 -6.25 -16.08 -17.16
CA ASP A 340 -4.83 -15.97 -16.81
C ASP A 340 -4.32 -14.55 -16.49
N ALA A 341 -5.19 -13.64 -16.04
CA ALA A 341 -4.77 -12.33 -15.54
C ALA A 341 -4.78 -12.29 -14.00
N ALA A 342 -3.67 -11.83 -13.41
CA ALA A 342 -3.58 -11.67 -11.95
C ALA A 342 -4.58 -10.64 -11.41
N THR A 343 -4.85 -9.59 -12.17
CA THR A 343 -5.83 -8.55 -11.80
C THR A 343 -6.51 -7.99 -13.03
N LEU A 344 -7.73 -7.55 -12.84
CA LEU A 344 -8.55 -6.80 -13.78
C LEU A 344 -9.34 -5.74 -13.02
N ARG A 345 -9.31 -4.50 -13.48
CA ARG A 345 -10.12 -3.41 -12.93
C ARG A 345 -10.59 -2.50 -14.05
N VAL A 346 -11.85 -2.12 -14.04
CA VAL A 346 -12.36 -1.04 -14.89
C VAL A 346 -12.06 0.27 -14.19
N CYS A 347 -11.20 1.09 -14.81
CA CYS A 347 -10.75 2.37 -14.25
C CYS A 347 -11.64 3.53 -14.69
N ASP A 348 -12.15 3.49 -15.92
CA ASP A 348 -13.05 4.50 -16.44
C ASP A 348 -13.94 3.92 -17.57
N LEU A 349 -15.06 4.54 -17.79
CA LEU A 349 -15.96 4.32 -18.94
C LEU A 349 -16.10 5.64 -19.69
N SER A 350 -16.18 5.61 -21.01
CA SER A 350 -16.62 6.78 -21.75
C SER A 350 -18.06 7.16 -21.35
N ARG A 351 -18.41 8.45 -21.47
CA ARG A 351 -19.75 8.93 -21.05
C ARG A 351 -20.91 8.25 -21.77
N ASP A 352 -20.70 7.83 -23.00
CA ASP A 352 -21.67 7.09 -23.79
C ASP A 352 -21.62 5.57 -23.53
N GLY A 353 -20.68 5.12 -22.69
CA GLY A 353 -20.47 3.71 -22.36
C GLY A 353 -19.89 2.87 -23.50
N SER A 354 -19.45 3.48 -24.60
CA SER A 354 -18.91 2.76 -25.77
C SER A 354 -17.50 2.22 -25.58
N LEU A 355 -16.71 2.86 -24.71
CA LEU A 355 -15.33 2.50 -24.40
C LEU A 355 -15.15 2.26 -22.90
N ALA A 356 -14.26 1.32 -22.56
CA ALA A 356 -13.82 1.05 -21.21
C ALA A 356 -12.29 1.14 -21.11
N LEU A 357 -11.77 1.80 -20.10
CA LEU A 357 -10.38 1.80 -19.71
C LEU A 357 -10.16 0.77 -18.60
N LEU A 358 -9.38 -0.25 -18.89
CA LEU A 358 -9.07 -1.32 -17.96
C LEU A 358 -7.62 -1.21 -17.50
N ARG A 359 -7.37 -1.59 -16.26
CA ARG A 359 -6.04 -1.95 -15.74
C ARG A 359 -6.01 -3.44 -15.53
N ARG A 360 -5.06 -4.13 -16.18
CA ARG A 360 -4.89 -5.59 -16.03
C ARG A 360 -3.43 -5.99 -15.82
N GLY A 361 -3.21 -7.24 -15.51
CA GLY A 361 -1.88 -7.86 -15.43
C GLY A 361 -1.34 -7.98 -14.02
N PRO A 362 -0.27 -8.75 -13.83
CA PRO A 362 0.39 -8.92 -12.54
C PRO A 362 1.12 -7.64 -12.14
N ARG A 363 1.44 -7.53 -10.85
CA ARG A 363 2.32 -6.51 -10.30
C ARG A 363 3.68 -6.55 -11.03
N GLY A 364 4.25 -5.41 -11.38
CA GLY A 364 5.46 -5.27 -12.20
C GLY A 364 5.21 -5.34 -13.72
N ARG A 365 4.02 -5.78 -14.17
CA ARG A 365 3.63 -5.85 -15.59
C ARG A 365 2.20 -5.38 -15.82
N ARG A 366 1.86 -4.25 -15.26
CA ARG A 366 0.54 -3.65 -15.43
C ARG A 366 0.36 -3.06 -16.82
N GLU A 367 -0.86 -3.19 -17.34
CA GLU A 367 -1.27 -2.64 -18.63
C GLU A 367 -2.54 -1.83 -18.50
N ALA A 368 -2.59 -0.71 -19.18
CA ALA A 368 -3.82 -0.03 -19.57
C ALA A 368 -4.35 -0.68 -20.84
N VAL A 369 -5.62 -1.00 -20.87
CA VAL A 369 -6.31 -1.56 -22.03
C VAL A 369 -7.52 -0.70 -22.33
N VAL A 370 -7.63 -0.21 -23.56
CA VAL A 370 -8.87 0.37 -24.07
C VAL A 370 -9.66 -0.71 -24.79
N LEU A 371 -10.90 -0.86 -24.36
CA LEU A 371 -11.81 -1.90 -24.88
C LEU A 371 -13.08 -1.22 -25.39
N ARG A 372 -13.53 -1.63 -26.58
CA ARG A 372 -14.85 -1.26 -27.09
C ARG A 372 -15.90 -2.19 -26.47
N THR A 373 -16.89 -1.61 -25.77
CA THR A 373 -17.83 -2.40 -24.95
C THR A 373 -18.84 -3.21 -25.78
N ALA A 374 -19.13 -2.77 -27.02
CA ALA A 374 -20.13 -3.41 -27.87
C ALA A 374 -19.73 -4.81 -28.37
N ASP A 375 -18.46 -5.06 -28.60
CA ASP A 375 -17.93 -6.30 -29.16
C ASP A 375 -16.69 -6.82 -28.43
N HIS A 376 -16.32 -6.21 -27.32
CA HIS A 376 -15.17 -6.54 -26.46
C HIS A 376 -13.81 -6.51 -27.20
N VAL A 377 -13.72 -5.71 -28.28
CA VAL A 377 -12.46 -5.59 -29.02
C VAL A 377 -11.52 -4.65 -28.30
N THR A 378 -10.30 -5.14 -28.05
CA THR A 378 -9.20 -4.32 -27.52
C THR A 378 -8.67 -3.41 -28.63
N THR A 379 -8.66 -2.11 -28.40
CA THR A 379 -8.23 -1.10 -29.37
C THR A 379 -6.88 -0.48 -29.02
N CYS A 380 -6.45 -0.56 -27.75
CA CYS A 380 -5.16 -0.09 -27.28
C CYS A 380 -4.66 -0.91 -26.10
N VAL A 381 -3.35 -1.16 -26.04
CA VAL A 381 -2.66 -1.69 -24.86
C VAL A 381 -1.39 -0.89 -24.64
N LEU A 382 -1.18 -0.39 -23.41
CA LEU A 382 -0.01 0.39 -23.04
C LEU A 382 0.48 -0.01 -21.64
N PRO A 383 1.79 -0.21 -21.41
CA PRO A 383 2.33 -0.43 -20.06
C PRO A 383 2.03 0.73 -19.13
N VAL A 384 1.71 0.44 -17.88
CA VAL A 384 1.52 1.44 -16.81
C VAL A 384 2.30 1.04 -15.56
N ALA A 385 2.77 2.03 -14.81
CA ALA A 385 3.45 1.81 -13.55
C ALA A 385 2.49 1.22 -12.51
N ASP A 386 3.03 0.46 -11.56
CA ASP A 386 2.32 0.09 -10.34
C ASP A 386 1.97 1.35 -9.52
N GLY A 387 1.27 1.18 -8.41
CA GLY A 387 0.79 2.26 -7.56
C GLY A 387 -0.73 2.41 -7.63
N ASP A 388 -1.23 3.65 -7.66
CA ASP A 388 -2.68 3.91 -7.65
C ASP A 388 -3.39 3.10 -8.74
N PRO A 389 -4.44 2.33 -8.38
CA PRO A 389 -5.20 1.53 -9.35
C PRO A 389 -5.92 2.37 -10.42
N TRP A 390 -6.15 3.64 -10.17
CA TRP A 390 -6.79 4.56 -11.10
C TRP A 390 -5.75 5.18 -12.03
N ILE A 391 -5.58 4.57 -13.20
CA ILE A 391 -4.47 4.88 -14.10
C ILE A 391 -4.73 6.04 -15.05
N GLY A 392 -5.98 6.47 -15.20
CA GLY A 392 -6.36 7.54 -16.12
C GLY A 392 -7.85 7.64 -16.36
N SER A 393 -8.25 8.45 -17.36
CA SER A 393 -9.64 8.65 -17.75
C SER A 393 -9.78 9.07 -19.22
N PHE A 394 -10.97 8.87 -19.77
CA PHE A 394 -11.36 9.47 -21.03
C PHE A 394 -11.67 10.97 -20.85
N SER A 395 -11.46 11.74 -21.93
CA SER A 395 -12.03 13.08 -22.01
C SER A 395 -13.57 13.03 -21.99
N PRO A 396 -14.26 14.12 -21.64
CA PRO A 396 -15.72 14.15 -21.62
C PRO A 396 -16.40 13.78 -22.95
N ARG A 397 -15.70 13.93 -24.07
CA ARG A 397 -16.19 13.57 -25.41
C ARG A 397 -15.73 12.20 -25.88
N ALA A 398 -14.93 11.51 -25.08
CA ALA A 398 -14.25 10.27 -25.45
C ALA A 398 -13.32 10.39 -26.69
N ASP A 399 -12.96 11.62 -27.07
CA ASP A 399 -12.05 11.93 -28.17
C ASP A 399 -10.57 11.93 -27.73
N ALA A 400 -10.29 11.82 -26.43
CA ALA A 400 -8.95 11.70 -25.90
C ALA A 400 -8.90 10.74 -24.71
N LEU A 401 -7.75 10.05 -24.55
CA LEU A 401 -7.40 9.28 -23.39
C LEU A 401 -6.24 9.96 -22.66
N ARG A 402 -6.37 10.12 -21.35
CA ARG A 402 -5.39 10.72 -20.46
C ARG A 402 -4.91 9.65 -19.48
N LEU A 403 -3.62 9.38 -19.46
CA LEU A 403 -3.08 8.18 -18.83
C LEU A 403 -1.80 8.46 -18.05
N ARG A 404 -1.71 7.92 -16.83
CA ARG A 404 -0.47 7.81 -16.08
C ARG A 404 0.30 6.58 -16.56
N SER A 405 1.45 6.78 -17.18
CA SER A 405 2.21 5.68 -17.78
C SER A 405 3.72 5.90 -17.73
N ASN A 406 4.47 4.83 -17.57
CA ASN A 406 5.92 4.76 -17.74
C ASN A 406 6.32 4.00 -19.01
N ALA A 407 5.42 3.92 -20.02
CA ALA A 407 5.72 3.26 -21.29
C ALA A 407 6.97 3.85 -21.93
N HIS A 408 7.99 3.00 -22.18
CA HIS A 408 9.29 3.38 -22.75
C HIS A 408 10.04 4.51 -21.98
N ARG A 409 9.76 4.66 -20.68
CA ARG A 409 10.35 5.69 -19.82
C ARG A 409 10.79 5.09 -18.50
N GLU A 410 11.72 5.78 -17.86
CA GLU A 410 12.20 5.46 -16.52
C GLU A 410 11.14 5.79 -15.46
N PHE A 411 10.50 6.95 -15.57
CA PHE A 411 9.51 7.44 -14.62
C PHE A 411 8.12 7.57 -15.26
N ALA A 412 7.09 7.38 -14.46
CA ALA A 412 5.72 7.58 -14.89
C ALA A 412 5.42 9.07 -15.10
N VAL A 413 4.72 9.35 -16.20
CA VAL A 413 4.35 10.69 -16.65
C VAL A 413 2.86 10.77 -16.99
N LEU A 414 2.33 11.96 -17.21
CA LEU A 414 1.01 12.14 -17.80
C LEU A 414 1.12 12.12 -19.32
N LEU A 415 0.50 11.11 -19.93
CA LEU A 415 0.33 10.99 -21.38
C LEU A 415 -1.09 11.36 -21.78
N THR A 416 -1.25 11.90 -22.97
CA THR A 416 -2.56 12.02 -23.65
C THR A 416 -2.45 11.46 -25.05
N ALA A 417 -3.55 10.90 -25.53
CA ALA A 417 -3.73 10.50 -26.92
C ALA A 417 -5.10 10.96 -27.41
N GLU A 418 -5.15 11.51 -28.61
CA GLU A 418 -6.39 11.62 -29.34
C GLU A 418 -6.87 10.22 -29.75
N LEU A 419 -8.17 9.97 -29.66
CA LEU A 419 -8.79 8.72 -30.02
C LEU A 419 -9.65 8.86 -31.30
N ASP A 420 -9.60 7.84 -32.15
CA ASP A 420 -10.61 7.70 -33.21
C ASP A 420 -11.96 7.23 -32.61
N PRO A 421 -13.06 7.26 -33.37
CA PRO A 421 -14.37 6.82 -32.90
C PRO A 421 -14.42 5.37 -32.41
N ASP A 422 -13.49 4.54 -32.83
CA ASP A 422 -13.33 3.15 -32.37
C ASP A 422 -12.48 3.02 -31.11
N GLY A 423 -11.98 4.13 -30.56
CA GLY A 423 -11.12 4.14 -29.35
C GLY A 423 -9.66 3.78 -29.63
N ARG A 424 -9.16 3.88 -30.88
CA ARG A 424 -7.76 3.68 -31.20
C ARG A 424 -7.00 4.99 -31.03
N PRO A 425 -5.83 4.99 -30.37
CA PRO A 425 -5.02 6.19 -30.24
C PRO A 425 -4.43 6.58 -31.62
N LEU A 426 -4.59 7.84 -31.98
CA LEU A 426 -4.02 8.43 -33.20
C LEU A 426 -2.56 8.86 -33.01
N GLY A 427 -2.13 9.07 -31.75
CA GLY A 427 -0.79 9.43 -31.37
C GLY A 427 -0.72 9.73 -29.87
N TRP A 428 0.47 9.70 -29.29
CA TRP A 428 0.71 9.98 -27.88
C TRP A 428 1.54 11.23 -27.70
N SER A 429 1.15 12.10 -26.78
CA SER A 429 1.92 13.26 -26.35
C SER A 429 2.12 13.23 -24.83
N THR A 430 3.22 13.85 -24.35
CA THR A 430 3.48 14.02 -22.94
C THR A 430 2.94 15.37 -22.50
N VAL A 431 2.01 15.36 -21.55
CA VAL A 431 1.41 16.57 -20.98
C VAL A 431 2.24 17.08 -19.80
N ALA A 432 2.66 16.18 -18.91
CA ALA A 432 3.49 16.53 -17.76
C ALA A 432 4.49 15.41 -17.44
N ALA A 433 5.72 15.82 -17.14
CA ALA A 433 6.81 14.94 -16.76
C ALA A 433 7.73 15.66 -15.76
N ARG A 434 8.31 14.89 -14.82
CA ARG A 434 9.34 15.39 -13.91
C ARG A 434 10.54 14.44 -13.93
N GLU A 435 11.73 15.02 -14.07
CA GLU A 435 12.95 14.25 -13.97
C GLU A 435 13.12 13.66 -12.57
N GLY A 436 13.44 12.39 -12.47
CA GLY A 436 13.70 11.68 -11.23
C GLY A 436 12.48 11.50 -10.31
N SER A 437 11.25 11.58 -10.84
CA SER A 437 10.01 11.47 -10.06
C SER A 437 8.91 10.76 -10.84
N ASP A 438 8.23 9.83 -10.18
CA ASP A 438 7.06 9.18 -10.73
C ASP A 438 5.79 10.00 -10.51
N LEU A 439 4.96 10.14 -11.54
CA LEU A 439 3.57 10.53 -11.36
C LEU A 439 2.85 9.38 -10.64
N GLU A 440 2.52 9.57 -9.37
CA GLU A 440 1.94 8.51 -8.52
C GLU A 440 0.41 8.50 -8.55
N LEU A 441 -0.20 9.70 -8.45
CA LEU A 441 -1.65 9.85 -8.49
C LEU A 441 -2.06 10.81 -9.62
N LEU A 442 -3.10 10.44 -10.34
CA LEU A 442 -3.72 11.24 -11.38
C LEU A 442 -5.23 11.29 -11.14
N ARG A 443 -5.79 12.50 -11.06
CA ARG A 443 -7.23 12.71 -11.03
C ARG A 443 -7.60 13.88 -11.93
N TYR A 444 -8.69 13.68 -12.67
CA TYR A 444 -9.35 14.76 -13.36
C TYR A 444 -10.59 15.19 -12.59
N THR A 445 -10.87 16.48 -12.63
CA THR A 445 -12.18 16.99 -12.20
C THR A 445 -13.27 16.39 -13.08
N ARG A 446 -14.48 16.32 -12.56
CA ARG A 446 -15.61 15.64 -13.22
C ARG A 446 -15.97 16.25 -14.59
N ASP A 447 -15.71 17.54 -14.77
CA ASP A 447 -15.83 18.24 -16.05
C ASP A 447 -14.66 17.96 -17.00
N GLY A 448 -13.58 17.38 -16.51
CA GLY A 448 -12.36 17.09 -17.27
C GLY A 448 -11.47 18.31 -17.50
N ALA A 449 -11.81 19.47 -16.93
CA ALA A 449 -11.13 20.74 -17.18
C ALA A 449 -9.81 20.86 -16.39
N THR A 450 -9.65 20.13 -15.30
CA THR A 450 -8.49 20.27 -14.42
C THR A 450 -7.89 18.90 -14.08
N ALA A 451 -6.57 18.76 -14.18
CA ALA A 451 -5.83 17.60 -13.71
C ALA A 451 -5.16 17.89 -12.37
N VAL A 452 -5.24 16.95 -11.45
CA VAL A 452 -4.50 16.96 -10.18
C VAL A 452 -3.45 15.87 -10.26
N LEU A 453 -2.20 16.27 -10.15
CA LEU A 453 -1.02 15.43 -10.27
C LEU A 453 -0.33 15.34 -8.91
N ALA A 454 -0.12 14.13 -8.40
CA ALA A 454 0.73 13.93 -7.24
C ALA A 454 1.99 13.17 -7.68
N TRP A 455 3.12 13.82 -7.50
CA TRP A 455 4.44 13.30 -7.82
C TRP A 455 5.09 12.68 -6.60
N ASN A 456 5.71 11.53 -6.77
CA ASN A 456 6.53 10.89 -5.77
C ASN A 456 7.97 11.40 -5.86
N ILE A 457 8.38 12.17 -4.87
CA ILE A 457 9.75 12.69 -4.77
C ILE A 457 10.47 11.94 -3.65
N ARG A 458 10.99 10.76 -3.97
CA ARG A 458 11.74 9.91 -3.02
C ARG A 458 10.97 9.68 -1.72
N GLY A 459 9.73 9.23 -1.83
CA GLY A 459 8.86 8.89 -0.71
C GLY A 459 8.02 10.04 -0.16
N MET A 460 8.23 11.28 -0.60
CA MET A 460 7.35 12.41 -0.29
C MET A 460 6.49 12.77 -1.50
N SER A 461 5.30 13.33 -1.25
CA SER A 461 4.42 13.78 -2.32
C SER A 461 4.55 15.27 -2.56
N ASP A 462 4.55 15.65 -3.83
CA ASP A 462 4.34 17.02 -4.29
C ASP A 462 3.12 17.07 -5.20
N VAL A 463 2.20 18.02 -4.96
CA VAL A 463 0.93 18.09 -5.68
C VAL A 463 0.85 19.36 -6.49
N GLU A 464 0.50 19.19 -7.75
CA GLU A 464 0.19 20.29 -8.64
C GLU A 464 -1.18 20.12 -9.32
N ILE A 465 -1.79 21.25 -9.59
CA ILE A 465 -3.01 21.36 -10.38
C ILE A 465 -2.64 21.92 -11.74
N LEU A 466 -3.03 21.21 -12.76
CA LEU A 466 -2.77 21.53 -14.15
C LEU A 466 -4.09 21.74 -14.87
N ASP A 467 -4.17 22.82 -15.65
CA ASP A 467 -5.21 22.99 -16.65
C ASP A 467 -4.71 22.42 -17.98
N PRO A 468 -5.21 21.25 -18.41
CA PRO A 468 -4.69 20.57 -19.61
C PRO A 468 -5.08 21.24 -20.93
N ASP A 469 -6.07 22.11 -20.92
CA ASP A 469 -6.60 22.77 -22.13
C ASP A 469 -5.98 24.18 -22.37
N THR A 470 -5.11 24.66 -21.49
CA THR A 470 -4.28 25.85 -21.78
C THR A 470 -3.26 25.47 -22.84
N ASP A 471 -3.57 25.90 -24.05
CA ASP A 471 -2.73 25.77 -25.23
C ASP A 471 -1.29 26.23 -24.87
N THR A 472 -0.35 25.34 -24.95
CA THR A 472 1.07 25.71 -24.90
C THR A 472 1.33 26.45 -26.21
N GLY A 473 1.14 27.77 -26.20
CA GLY A 473 1.43 28.62 -27.34
C GLY A 473 2.83 28.33 -27.86
N THR A 474 2.94 27.76 -29.02
CA THR A 474 4.18 27.77 -29.79
C THR A 474 4.22 29.06 -30.59
N ASP A 475 5.38 29.76 -30.59
CA ASP A 475 5.62 30.89 -31.48
C ASP A 475 5.50 30.47 -32.96
N THR A 476 5.47 31.45 -33.83
CA THR A 476 5.37 31.23 -35.28
C THR A 476 6.52 30.38 -35.86
N ASP A 477 7.54 30.05 -35.08
CA ASP A 477 8.69 29.23 -35.45
C ASP A 477 8.65 27.82 -34.75
N GLY A 478 7.54 27.45 -34.06
CA GLY A 478 7.37 26.15 -33.44
C GLY A 478 8.20 25.94 -32.16
N ARG A 479 8.72 27.00 -31.54
CA ARG A 479 9.38 26.96 -30.24
C ARG A 479 8.35 27.24 -29.15
N PRO A 480 8.44 26.53 -27.98
CA PRO A 480 7.66 26.93 -26.84
C PRO A 480 7.95 28.39 -26.51
N GLU A 481 6.95 29.26 -26.48
CA GLU A 481 7.15 30.62 -25.95
C GLU A 481 7.65 30.51 -24.50
N GLU A 482 8.83 31.11 -24.24
CA GLU A 482 9.33 31.27 -22.86
C GLU A 482 8.31 32.10 -22.08
N GLY A 483 7.47 31.44 -21.27
CA GLY A 483 6.46 32.06 -20.42
C GLY A 483 5.03 31.56 -20.58
N THR A 484 4.70 30.78 -21.62
CA THR A 484 3.39 30.14 -21.80
C THR A 484 3.39 28.66 -21.43
N GLY A 485 4.11 28.29 -20.37
CA GLY A 485 3.93 26.97 -19.77
C GLY A 485 2.51 26.87 -19.24
N SER A 486 1.83 25.78 -19.52
CA SER A 486 0.56 25.42 -18.87
C SER A 486 0.66 25.85 -17.41
N ALA A 487 -0.25 26.73 -16.97
CA ALA A 487 -0.17 27.33 -15.62
C ALA A 487 -0.40 26.24 -14.57
N SER A 488 0.68 25.52 -14.22
CA SER A 488 0.61 24.57 -13.11
C SER A 488 0.69 25.34 -11.79
N ARG A 489 -0.14 24.93 -10.85
CA ARG A 489 -0.19 25.52 -9.51
C ARG A 489 0.15 24.47 -8.47
N HIS A 490 1.26 24.68 -7.76
CA HIS A 490 1.63 23.82 -6.64
C HIS A 490 0.74 24.03 -5.42
N ILE A 491 0.40 22.95 -4.73
CA ILE A 491 -0.34 22.97 -3.47
C ILE A 491 0.65 22.77 -2.32
N SER A 492 0.72 23.74 -1.41
CA SER A 492 1.50 23.58 -0.17
C SER A 492 0.81 22.59 0.75
N LEU A 493 1.40 21.41 0.91
CA LEU A 493 0.86 20.33 1.76
C LEU A 493 1.27 20.49 3.21
N PRO A 494 0.36 20.29 4.19
CA PRO A 494 0.70 20.31 5.60
C PRO A 494 1.46 19.06 6.07
N HIS A 495 1.46 17.99 5.30
CA HIS A 495 2.08 16.70 5.60
C HIS A 495 2.76 16.09 4.37
N GLU A 496 3.66 15.13 4.61
CA GLU A 496 4.64 14.67 3.64
C GLU A 496 4.06 13.78 2.53
N VAL A 497 2.91 13.10 2.77
CA VAL A 497 2.43 12.05 1.86
C VAL A 497 0.95 12.22 1.54
N VAL A 498 0.62 12.25 0.26
CA VAL A 498 -0.75 12.16 -0.26
C VAL A 498 -1.02 10.71 -0.64
N THR A 499 -2.06 10.12 -0.06
CA THR A 499 -2.46 8.75 -0.35
C THR A 499 -3.66 8.65 -1.28
N ARG A 500 -4.42 9.73 -1.43
CA ARG A 500 -5.55 9.81 -2.34
C ARG A 500 -5.98 11.25 -2.59
N VAL A 501 -6.49 11.46 -3.80
CA VAL A 501 -7.17 12.68 -4.23
C VAL A 501 -8.55 12.31 -4.74
N THR A 502 -9.57 13.06 -4.37
CA THR A 502 -10.91 12.94 -4.93
C THR A 502 -11.45 14.30 -5.34
N ASP A 503 -12.11 14.34 -6.51
CA ASP A 503 -12.85 15.50 -6.98
C ASP A 503 -14.16 15.65 -6.19
N ALA A 504 -14.50 16.87 -5.88
CA ALA A 504 -15.65 17.24 -5.09
C ALA A 504 -16.30 18.52 -5.60
N ASN A 505 -16.72 18.48 -6.88
CA ASN A 505 -17.44 19.56 -7.55
C ASN A 505 -16.70 20.92 -7.44
N SER A 506 -15.68 21.12 -8.24
CA SER A 506 -14.75 22.27 -8.24
C SER A 506 -13.83 22.40 -7.02
N ARG A 507 -13.94 21.51 -6.06
CA ARG A 507 -13.08 21.41 -4.89
C ARG A 507 -12.38 20.05 -4.88
N LEU A 508 -11.37 19.92 -4.03
CA LEU A 508 -10.64 18.66 -3.86
C LEU A 508 -10.67 18.22 -2.41
N ALA A 509 -10.73 16.91 -2.21
CA ALA A 509 -10.41 16.32 -0.91
C ALA A 509 -9.16 15.46 -1.04
N LEU A 510 -8.23 15.64 -0.10
CA LEU A 510 -6.93 15.00 -0.07
C LEU A 510 -6.85 14.10 1.17
N ALA A 511 -6.49 12.84 0.99
CA ALA A 511 -6.06 12.01 2.12
C ALA A 511 -4.57 12.20 2.31
N LEU A 512 -4.18 12.73 3.48
CA LEU A 512 -2.79 13.03 3.82
C LEU A 512 -2.34 12.20 5.01
N SER A 513 -1.08 11.82 4.98
CA SER A 513 -0.35 11.22 6.08
C SER A 513 1.04 11.87 6.20
N GLY A 514 1.72 11.67 7.32
CA GLY A 514 3.07 12.19 7.49
C GLY A 514 3.73 11.62 8.73
N SER A 515 5.01 11.87 8.89
CA SER A 515 5.84 11.33 9.98
C SER A 515 5.33 11.68 11.39
N ARG A 516 4.52 12.71 11.50
CA ARG A 516 3.98 13.21 12.77
C ARG A 516 2.47 13.01 12.90
N ARG A 517 1.84 12.36 11.92
CA ARG A 517 0.41 12.28 11.81
C ARG A 517 -0.08 10.99 11.19
N ARG A 518 -1.12 10.39 11.78
CA ARG A 518 -1.91 9.33 11.16
C ARG A 518 -2.72 9.86 9.98
N PRO A 519 -3.15 8.97 9.05
CA PRO A 519 -3.97 9.36 7.91
C PRO A 519 -5.17 10.21 8.33
N GLY A 520 -5.41 11.30 7.62
CA GLY A 520 -6.56 12.18 7.79
C GLY A 520 -6.99 12.77 6.46
N ILE A 521 -8.10 13.50 6.45
CA ILE A 521 -8.67 14.07 5.24
C ILE A 521 -8.70 15.60 5.35
N TRP A 522 -8.21 16.23 4.31
CA TRP A 522 -8.19 17.68 4.13
C TRP A 522 -9.04 18.09 2.96
N TRP A 523 -9.63 19.20 3.09
CA TRP A 523 -10.44 19.86 2.11
C TRP A 523 -9.64 20.98 1.47
N LEU A 524 -9.67 21.10 0.14
CA LEU A 524 -9.02 22.18 -0.59
C LEU A 524 -10.09 23.07 -1.22
N PRO A 525 -10.51 24.16 -0.56
CA PRO A 525 -11.48 25.07 -1.11
C PRO A 525 -10.83 25.92 -2.20
N ASP A 526 -11.44 25.97 -3.39
CA ASP A 526 -11.11 26.85 -4.52
C ASP A 526 -9.62 27.09 -4.77
N GLY A 527 -8.80 26.03 -4.59
CA GLY A 527 -7.37 26.08 -4.80
C GLY A 527 -6.55 26.82 -3.74
N ALA A 528 -7.12 27.05 -2.58
CA ALA A 528 -6.45 27.62 -1.42
C ALA A 528 -5.63 26.58 -0.64
N THR A 529 -5.15 26.94 0.53
CA THR A 529 -4.45 26.04 1.45
C THR A 529 -5.36 24.91 1.92
N PRO A 530 -4.87 23.66 1.99
CA PRO A 530 -5.66 22.54 2.50
C PRO A 530 -6.12 22.78 3.94
N VAL A 531 -7.39 22.56 4.21
CA VAL A 531 -8.03 22.69 5.52
C VAL A 531 -8.43 21.32 6.02
N ARG A 532 -8.01 20.97 7.23
CA ARG A 532 -8.36 19.69 7.85
C ARG A 532 -9.88 19.61 8.07
N THR A 533 -10.48 18.47 7.71
CA THR A 533 -11.90 18.23 8.06
C THR A 533 -12.06 18.20 9.59
N PRO A 534 -13.13 18.78 10.17
CA PRO A 534 -13.30 18.88 11.63
C PRO A 534 -13.28 17.54 12.36
N TRP A 535 -13.74 16.47 11.71
CA TRP A 535 -13.83 15.11 12.25
C TRP A 535 -12.58 14.26 12.08
N SER A 536 -11.59 14.69 11.31
CA SER A 536 -10.26 14.07 11.29
C SER A 536 -9.50 14.41 12.58
N SER A 537 -8.71 13.46 13.09
CA SER A 537 -7.91 13.67 14.30
C SER A 537 -7.04 14.93 14.20
N ARG A 538 -6.79 15.58 15.30
CA ARG A 538 -5.85 16.71 15.40
C ARG A 538 -4.41 16.20 15.46
N ASP A 539 -3.45 17.04 15.10
CA ASP A 539 -2.03 16.68 15.13
C ASP A 539 -1.56 16.42 16.58
N GLU A 540 -2.10 17.19 17.54
CA GLU A 540 -1.80 17.03 18.95
C GLU A 540 -2.31 15.70 19.53
N ASP A 541 -3.36 15.12 18.93
CA ASP A 541 -3.96 13.87 19.37
C ASP A 541 -3.22 12.64 18.84
N ALA A 542 -2.29 12.84 17.90
CA ALA A 542 -1.61 11.74 17.21
C ALA A 542 -0.72 10.94 18.14
N VAL A 543 -0.19 11.54 19.20
CA VAL A 543 0.82 10.94 20.06
C VAL A 543 0.54 11.23 21.53
N PRO A 544 0.70 10.26 22.43
CA PRO A 544 0.57 10.51 23.88
C PRO A 544 1.53 11.58 24.38
N PRO A 545 1.14 12.38 25.38
CA PRO A 545 2.04 13.32 26.03
C PRO A 545 3.33 12.65 26.50
N GLY A 546 4.47 13.30 26.29
CA GLY A 546 5.79 12.78 26.67
C GLY A 546 6.48 11.85 25.66
N ARG A 547 5.81 11.51 24.56
CA ARG A 547 6.40 10.74 23.47
C ARG A 547 6.11 11.43 22.13
N PRO A 548 6.84 12.52 21.79
CA PRO A 548 6.59 13.26 20.57
C PRO A 548 6.85 12.38 19.33
N PRO A 549 6.11 12.59 18.24
CA PRO A 549 6.40 11.92 16.98
C PRO A 549 7.78 12.34 16.46
N VAL A 550 8.45 11.41 15.84
CA VAL A 550 9.80 11.60 15.33
C VAL A 550 9.73 11.95 13.84
N ARG A 551 10.40 13.03 13.45
CA ARG A 551 10.62 13.32 12.03
C ARG A 551 11.87 12.59 11.57
N PRO A 552 11.77 11.68 10.59
CA PRO A 552 12.94 10.97 10.09
C PRO A 552 13.83 11.88 9.26
N VAL A 553 15.08 11.47 9.13
CA VAL A 553 16.04 12.07 8.21
C VAL A 553 16.35 11.09 7.09
N PRO A 554 16.52 11.55 5.84
CA PRO A 554 16.90 10.67 4.76
C PRO A 554 18.36 10.21 4.94
N LEU A 555 18.62 8.91 4.77
CA LEU A 555 19.95 8.35 4.54
C LEU A 555 20.06 7.86 3.11
N ARG A 556 21.25 7.94 2.54
CA ARG A 556 21.53 7.59 1.14
C ARG A 556 22.72 6.63 1.07
N PRO A 557 22.48 5.35 1.35
CA PRO A 557 23.49 4.33 1.17
C PRO A 557 23.90 4.19 -0.30
N THR A 558 25.03 3.56 -0.53
CA THR A 558 25.44 3.08 -1.84
C THR A 558 25.69 1.58 -1.71
N ALA A 559 25.04 0.79 -2.54
CA ALA A 559 25.28 -0.64 -2.60
C ALA A 559 26.72 -0.93 -3.04
N ARG A 560 27.24 -2.13 -2.72
CA ARG A 560 28.62 -2.55 -3.07
C ARG A 560 28.90 -2.57 -4.57
N ASP A 561 27.88 -2.66 -5.40
CA ASP A 561 27.96 -2.57 -6.87
C ASP A 561 27.82 -1.13 -7.41
N GLY A 562 27.69 -0.14 -6.51
CA GLY A 562 27.59 1.28 -6.86
C GLY A 562 26.18 1.80 -7.06
N LEU A 563 25.13 0.97 -6.91
CA LEU A 563 23.75 1.42 -7.02
C LEU A 563 23.41 2.38 -5.87
N PRO A 564 22.91 3.60 -6.15
CA PRO A 564 22.43 4.49 -5.10
C PRO A 564 21.16 3.93 -4.47
N LEU A 565 21.15 3.83 -3.13
CA LEU A 565 20.02 3.43 -2.32
C LEU A 565 19.49 4.61 -1.53
N ASN A 566 18.30 4.45 -0.93
CA ASN A 566 17.66 5.47 -0.12
C ASN A 566 17.07 4.84 1.15
N GLY A 567 16.59 5.68 2.06
CA GLY A 567 15.87 5.23 3.24
C GLY A 567 15.67 6.34 4.25
N TRP A 568 14.90 6.04 5.27
CA TRP A 568 14.52 6.98 6.32
C TRP A 568 15.05 6.52 7.67
N TYR A 569 15.82 7.37 8.36
CA TYR A 569 16.34 7.10 9.68
C TYR A 569 15.52 7.81 10.75
N TYR A 570 14.96 7.06 11.67
CA TYR A 570 14.17 7.52 12.80
C TYR A 570 15.00 7.40 14.07
N ARG A 571 15.32 8.54 14.69
CA ARG A 571 16.08 8.58 15.94
C ARG A 571 15.15 8.49 17.15
N ALA A 572 15.44 7.59 18.07
CA ALA A 572 14.68 7.50 19.32
C ALA A 572 14.77 8.79 20.14
N PRO A 573 13.67 9.29 20.72
CA PRO A 573 13.67 10.52 21.50
C PRO A 573 14.60 10.45 22.72
N GLY A 574 15.18 11.61 23.09
CA GLY A 574 16.00 11.76 24.29
C GLY A 574 17.48 11.35 24.14
N ARG A 575 17.90 10.90 22.97
CA ARG A 575 19.31 10.57 22.71
C ARG A 575 20.08 11.76 22.16
N ALA A 576 21.36 11.86 22.58
CA ALA A 576 22.26 12.89 22.04
C ALA A 576 22.60 12.62 20.55
N PRO A 577 22.87 13.66 19.75
CA PRO A 577 23.36 13.49 18.40
C PRO A 577 24.65 12.64 18.38
N GLY A 578 24.72 11.62 17.53
CA GLY A 578 25.90 10.75 17.42
C GLY A 578 26.08 9.71 18.53
N GLU A 579 25.23 9.68 19.58
CA GLU A 579 25.24 8.61 20.57
C GLU A 579 24.84 7.29 19.93
N PRO A 580 25.68 6.22 19.98
CA PRO A 580 25.33 4.92 19.43
C PRO A 580 24.05 4.35 20.06
N ALA A 581 23.15 3.85 19.24
CA ALA A 581 21.87 3.31 19.68
C ALA A 581 21.58 1.94 19.06
N PRO A 582 20.86 1.05 19.79
CA PRO A 582 20.27 -0.12 19.16
C PRO A 582 19.44 0.29 17.96
N CYS A 583 19.57 -0.41 16.84
CA CYS A 583 18.89 -0.04 15.61
C CYS A 583 18.16 -1.24 14.99
N VAL A 584 16.95 -1.01 14.55
CA VAL A 584 16.11 -1.95 13.79
C VAL A 584 16.17 -1.55 12.32
N ILE A 585 16.64 -2.44 11.47
CA ILE A 585 16.54 -2.30 10.01
C ILE A 585 15.16 -2.81 9.62
N HIS A 586 14.27 -1.91 9.23
CA HIS A 586 12.90 -2.24 8.85
C HIS A 586 12.78 -2.31 7.32
N LEU A 587 12.23 -3.41 6.83
CA LEU A 587 12.12 -3.73 5.40
C LEU A 587 10.64 -3.76 5.00
N HIS A 588 10.26 -2.94 4.04
CA HIS A 588 8.90 -2.87 3.54
C HIS A 588 8.48 -4.12 2.76
N GLY A 589 7.18 -4.24 2.49
CA GLY A 589 6.60 -5.30 1.67
C GLY A 589 6.77 -5.06 0.16
N GLY A 590 6.05 -5.79 -0.62
CA GLY A 590 6.01 -5.58 -2.06
C GLY A 590 6.58 -6.73 -2.88
N PRO A 591 7.77 -6.61 -3.52
CA PRO A 591 8.87 -5.64 -3.39
C PRO A 591 8.64 -4.24 -3.92
N GLU A 592 7.68 -4.01 -4.83
CA GLU A 592 7.41 -2.70 -5.44
C GLU A 592 6.59 -1.79 -4.49
N ASP A 593 6.94 -1.77 -3.21
CA ASP A 593 6.50 -0.78 -2.25
C ASP A 593 7.63 0.23 -1.99
N GLN A 594 7.48 1.13 -1.06
CA GLN A 594 8.45 2.15 -0.72
C GLN A 594 8.30 2.57 0.74
N GLU A 595 9.40 2.77 1.41
CA GLU A 595 9.39 3.42 2.73
C GLU A 595 9.08 4.92 2.58
N ARG A 596 8.12 5.38 3.36
CA ARG A 596 7.66 6.78 3.30
C ARG A 596 7.63 7.39 4.71
N PRO A 597 7.85 8.72 4.84
CA PRO A 597 7.83 9.38 6.13
C PRO A 597 6.39 9.52 6.66
N VAL A 598 5.80 8.40 7.08
CA VAL A 598 4.47 8.32 7.68
C VAL A 598 4.55 7.91 9.14
N LEU A 599 3.57 8.30 9.96
CA LEU A 599 3.48 7.86 11.34
C LEU A 599 2.97 6.41 11.38
N ASP A 600 3.91 5.47 11.50
CA ASP A 600 3.57 4.09 11.80
C ASP A 600 3.48 3.89 13.32
N PRO A 601 2.35 3.39 13.81
CA PRO A 601 2.19 3.04 15.22
C PRO A 601 3.21 2.02 15.75
N LEU A 602 3.71 1.15 14.88
CA LEU A 602 4.79 0.21 15.22
C LEU A 602 6.11 0.94 15.48
N TYR A 603 6.47 1.88 14.59
CA TYR A 603 7.67 2.70 14.75
C TYR A 603 7.61 3.52 16.04
N HIS A 604 6.44 4.09 16.33
CA HIS A 604 6.24 4.82 17.58
C HIS A 604 6.47 3.94 18.81
N GLU A 605 6.04 2.69 18.77
CA GLU A 605 6.22 1.72 19.86
C GLU A 605 7.71 1.32 20.01
N ILE A 606 8.43 1.10 18.92
CA ILE A 606 9.86 0.76 18.90
C ILE A 606 10.70 1.94 19.38
N LEU A 607 10.50 3.13 18.83
CA LEU A 607 11.18 4.36 19.22
C LEU A 607 10.95 4.72 20.68
N GLY A 608 9.73 4.46 21.19
CA GLY A 608 9.39 4.66 22.60
C GLY A 608 10.15 3.77 23.57
N ARG A 609 10.79 2.68 23.09
CA ARG A 609 11.69 1.82 23.84
C ARG A 609 13.17 2.21 23.72
N GLY A 610 13.46 3.32 23.08
CA GLY A 610 14.81 3.84 22.87
C GLY A 610 15.60 3.08 21.78
N LEU A 611 14.89 2.41 20.85
CA LEU A 611 15.47 1.75 19.69
C LEU A 611 15.32 2.67 18.48
N ASP A 612 16.39 2.91 17.75
CA ASP A 612 16.36 3.63 16.48
C ASP A 612 15.81 2.72 15.37
N ILE A 613 15.34 3.32 14.28
CA ILE A 613 14.89 2.57 13.11
C ILE A 613 15.57 3.15 11.88
N PHE A 614 16.12 2.28 11.04
CA PHE A 614 16.46 2.62 9.67
C PHE A 614 15.58 1.81 8.73
N ALA A 615 14.82 2.50 7.91
CA ALA A 615 13.88 1.94 6.95
C ALA A 615 14.42 2.22 5.53
N PRO A 616 15.23 1.30 4.95
CA PRO A 616 15.81 1.46 3.63
C PRO A 616 14.89 1.00 2.52
N ASP A 617 15.03 1.62 1.36
CA ASP A 617 14.56 1.15 0.06
C ASP A 617 15.68 0.41 -0.64
N VAL A 618 15.63 -0.91 -0.66
CA VAL A 618 16.54 -1.76 -1.42
C VAL A 618 16.10 -1.82 -2.89
N ARG A 619 16.97 -2.29 -3.80
CA ARG A 619 16.54 -2.49 -5.20
C ARG A 619 15.26 -3.32 -5.29
N GLY A 620 14.39 -3.01 -6.23
CA GLY A 620 13.02 -3.53 -6.32
C GLY A 620 11.96 -2.59 -5.77
N SER A 621 12.33 -1.59 -4.94
CA SER A 621 11.41 -0.59 -4.39
C SER A 621 10.93 0.38 -5.46
N SER A 622 9.68 0.88 -5.34
CA SER A 622 9.10 1.89 -6.22
C SER A 622 9.59 3.31 -5.91
N GLY A 623 9.29 4.27 -6.79
CA GLY A 623 9.59 5.70 -6.60
C GLY A 623 11.02 6.12 -7.00
N TYR A 624 11.79 5.21 -7.59
CA TYR A 624 13.17 5.44 -8.04
C TYR A 624 13.35 5.11 -9.52
N GLY A 625 12.27 4.95 -10.26
CA GLY A 625 12.25 4.61 -11.66
C GLY A 625 12.21 3.10 -11.94
N ARG A 626 11.93 2.76 -13.20
CA ARG A 626 11.70 1.40 -13.64
C ARG A 626 12.94 0.50 -13.52
N SER A 627 14.11 1.02 -13.85
CA SER A 627 15.35 0.26 -13.75
C SER A 627 15.66 -0.17 -12.33
N PHE A 628 15.30 0.66 -11.34
CA PHE A 628 15.45 0.32 -9.92
C PHE A 628 14.45 -0.74 -9.48
N VAL A 629 13.18 -0.63 -9.94
CA VAL A 629 12.12 -1.62 -9.68
C VAL A 629 12.48 -2.99 -10.28
N ASP A 630 13.05 -3.00 -11.49
CA ASP A 630 13.39 -4.24 -12.20
C ASP A 630 14.75 -4.82 -11.75
N ALA A 631 15.54 -4.11 -10.94
CA ALA A 631 16.90 -4.51 -10.57
C ALA A 631 16.98 -5.74 -9.67
N ASP A 632 15.89 -6.14 -9.03
CA ASP A 632 15.82 -7.32 -8.14
C ASP A 632 15.14 -8.54 -8.77
N LEU A 633 14.77 -8.50 -10.06
CA LEU A 633 14.07 -9.60 -10.71
C LEU A 633 14.93 -10.88 -10.78
N GLY A 634 14.32 -12.01 -10.47
CA GLY A 634 14.95 -13.32 -10.54
C GLY A 634 16.27 -13.38 -9.75
N ARG A 635 17.39 -13.60 -10.41
CA ARG A 635 18.73 -13.65 -9.74
C ARG A 635 19.18 -12.30 -9.17
N GLY A 636 18.63 -11.18 -9.60
CA GLY A 636 18.86 -9.87 -9.00
C GLY A 636 18.46 -9.80 -7.52
N ARG A 637 17.60 -10.73 -7.06
CA ARG A 637 17.19 -10.88 -5.67
C ARG A 637 18.35 -11.12 -4.70
N PHE A 638 19.42 -11.77 -5.13
CA PHE A 638 20.61 -11.91 -4.32
C PHE A 638 21.27 -10.55 -4.03
N ALA A 639 21.31 -9.66 -5.01
CA ALA A 639 21.81 -8.31 -4.80
C ALA A 639 20.89 -7.48 -3.89
N ALA A 640 19.58 -7.70 -3.90
CA ALA A 640 18.68 -7.09 -2.91
C ALA A 640 18.97 -7.55 -1.46
N LEU A 641 19.36 -8.82 -1.27
CA LEU A 641 19.83 -9.31 0.04
C LEU A 641 21.15 -8.64 0.46
N ASP A 642 22.05 -8.42 -0.49
CA ASP A 642 23.29 -7.68 -0.24
C ASP A 642 23.03 -6.20 0.08
N ASP A 643 22.03 -5.57 -0.56
CA ASP A 643 21.61 -4.20 -0.25
C ASP A 643 21.19 -4.05 1.22
N VAL A 644 20.52 -5.05 1.82
CA VAL A 644 20.18 -5.03 3.24
C VAL A 644 21.43 -4.92 4.12
N ALA A 645 22.48 -5.68 3.80
CA ALA A 645 23.75 -5.62 4.52
C ALA A 645 24.46 -4.28 4.30
N ASP A 646 24.46 -3.75 3.06
CA ASP A 646 25.10 -2.48 2.73
C ASP A 646 24.37 -1.29 3.40
N CYS A 647 23.04 -1.30 3.42
CA CYS A 647 22.22 -0.35 4.15
C CYS A 647 22.49 -0.40 5.66
N THR A 648 22.61 -1.60 6.21
CA THR A 648 22.95 -1.81 7.63
C THR A 648 24.34 -1.25 7.96
N ALA A 649 25.33 -1.54 7.12
CA ALA A 649 26.69 -0.99 7.28
C ALA A 649 26.70 0.54 7.21
N HIS A 650 25.92 1.13 6.29
CA HIS A 650 25.79 2.59 6.19
C HIS A 650 25.14 3.20 7.45
N ALA A 651 24.11 2.57 8.01
CA ALA A 651 23.50 3.03 9.27
C ALA A 651 24.48 3.04 10.46
N VAL A 652 25.47 2.14 10.44
CA VAL A 652 26.55 2.10 11.44
C VAL A 652 27.63 3.15 11.15
N LEU A 653 28.08 3.26 9.89
CA LEU A 653 29.23 4.10 9.51
C LEU A 653 28.87 5.60 9.39
N ALA A 654 27.72 5.91 8.85
CA ALA A 654 27.24 7.27 8.60
C ALA A 654 26.10 7.69 9.54
N GLY A 655 25.44 6.74 10.17
CA GLY A 655 24.41 6.95 11.19
C GLY A 655 24.91 6.63 12.60
N PRO A 656 24.05 6.76 13.60
CA PRO A 656 24.38 6.43 14.98
C PRO A 656 23.99 4.99 15.40
N ALA A 657 23.86 4.05 14.47
CA ALA A 657 23.52 2.67 14.81
C ALA A 657 24.69 1.96 15.51
N ASP A 658 24.41 1.25 16.61
CA ASP A 658 25.40 0.45 17.34
C ASP A 658 25.57 -0.91 16.62
N PRO A 659 26.76 -1.21 16.09
CA PRO A 659 27.01 -2.44 15.34
C PRO A 659 26.79 -3.72 16.16
N SER A 660 26.85 -3.63 17.49
CA SER A 660 26.63 -4.78 18.38
C SER A 660 25.15 -4.99 18.72
N ARG A 661 24.26 -4.07 18.36
CA ARG A 661 22.85 -4.07 18.75
C ARG A 661 21.94 -3.78 17.53
N LEU A 662 22.04 -4.63 16.51
CA LEU A 662 21.26 -4.54 15.27
C LEU A 662 20.19 -5.63 15.24
N ALA A 663 19.00 -5.28 14.78
CA ALA A 663 17.94 -6.22 14.45
C ALA A 663 17.41 -5.97 13.03
N VAL A 664 16.84 -7.00 12.41
CA VAL A 664 16.14 -6.89 11.13
C VAL A 664 14.66 -7.22 11.33
N MET A 665 13.80 -6.45 10.69
CA MET A 665 12.36 -6.65 10.76
C MET A 665 11.72 -6.29 9.43
N GLY A 666 10.66 -6.99 9.07
CA GLY A 666 9.87 -6.63 7.90
C GLY A 666 8.63 -7.49 7.74
N ARG A 667 7.77 -7.09 6.80
CA ARG A 667 6.50 -7.73 6.51
C ARG A 667 6.42 -8.18 5.06
N SER A 668 5.74 -9.32 4.80
CA SER A 668 5.55 -9.85 3.46
C SER A 668 6.90 -10.09 2.77
N TYR A 669 7.19 -9.39 1.69
CA TYR A 669 8.53 -9.38 1.10
C TYR A 669 9.62 -8.97 2.10
N GLY A 670 9.37 -7.94 2.94
CA GLY A 670 10.28 -7.58 4.04
C GLY A 670 10.43 -8.70 5.08
N GLY A 671 9.40 -9.50 5.31
CA GLY A 671 9.45 -10.71 6.13
C GLY A 671 10.31 -11.81 5.50
N TYR A 672 10.23 -11.98 4.18
CA TYR A 672 11.15 -12.83 3.42
C TYR A 672 12.59 -12.33 3.54
N LEU A 673 12.83 -11.04 3.29
CA LEU A 673 14.15 -10.44 3.45
C LEU A 673 14.68 -10.59 4.88
N THR A 674 13.80 -10.55 5.90
CA THR A 674 14.16 -10.79 7.30
C THR A 674 14.66 -12.22 7.49
N PHE A 675 13.90 -13.24 7.10
CA PHE A 675 14.34 -14.62 7.17
C PHE A 675 15.62 -14.86 6.38
N ALA A 676 15.69 -14.32 5.16
CA ALA A 676 16.87 -14.44 4.31
C ALA A 676 18.09 -13.77 4.96
N SER A 677 17.98 -12.54 5.45
CA SER A 677 19.09 -11.82 6.09
C SER A 677 19.67 -12.60 7.28
N LEU A 678 18.83 -13.26 8.08
CA LEU A 678 19.27 -14.05 9.23
C LEU A 678 20.08 -15.29 8.85
N VAL A 679 19.90 -15.85 7.65
CA VAL A 679 20.62 -17.04 7.18
C VAL A 679 21.72 -16.73 6.14
N TRP A 680 21.64 -15.60 5.42
CA TRP A 680 22.71 -15.13 4.51
C TRP A 680 23.77 -14.31 5.23
N HIS A 681 23.36 -13.56 6.28
CA HIS A 681 24.23 -12.70 7.09
C HIS A 681 24.12 -13.06 8.58
N PRO A 682 24.45 -14.30 8.99
CA PRO A 682 24.11 -14.85 10.31
C PRO A 682 24.77 -14.13 11.50
N ASP A 683 25.83 -13.37 11.25
CA ASP A 683 26.57 -12.62 12.27
C ASP A 683 26.22 -11.12 12.29
N LEU A 684 25.35 -10.66 11.38
CA LEU A 684 25.05 -9.22 11.24
C LEU A 684 23.99 -8.76 12.27
N PHE A 685 23.01 -9.61 12.56
CA PHE A 685 21.87 -9.24 13.40
C PHE A 685 21.80 -10.07 14.68
N ARG A 686 21.46 -9.43 15.78
CA ARG A 686 21.24 -10.11 17.07
C ARG A 686 19.89 -10.83 17.13
N THR A 687 18.91 -10.37 16.36
CA THR A 687 17.56 -10.95 16.29
C THR A 687 16.82 -10.47 15.05
N GLY A 688 15.75 -11.17 14.71
CA GLY A 688 14.81 -10.75 13.67
C GLY A 688 13.35 -10.88 14.06
N VAL A 689 12.51 -10.06 13.42
CA VAL A 689 11.04 -10.12 13.52
C VAL A 689 10.47 -10.23 12.10
N ALA A 690 10.01 -11.41 11.72
CA ALA A 690 9.43 -11.66 10.39
C ALA A 690 7.89 -11.68 10.47
N VAL A 691 7.25 -10.81 9.71
CA VAL A 691 5.79 -10.68 9.70
C VAL A 691 5.27 -11.18 8.36
N CYS A 692 4.43 -12.21 8.34
CA CYS A 692 3.86 -12.83 7.12
C CYS A 692 4.93 -13.07 6.05
N GLY A 693 6.12 -13.57 6.44
CA GLY A 693 7.27 -13.75 5.56
C GLY A 693 7.29 -15.12 4.90
N MET A 694 7.79 -15.18 3.65
CA MET A 694 8.04 -16.42 2.93
C MET A 694 9.36 -17.03 3.38
N SER A 695 9.38 -18.32 3.65
CA SER A 695 10.57 -19.06 4.09
C SER A 695 11.07 -20.05 3.06
N ASP A 696 10.15 -20.62 2.27
CA ASP A 696 10.44 -21.54 1.17
C ASP A 696 9.54 -21.20 -0.02
N LEU A 697 10.16 -20.74 -1.12
CA LEU A 697 9.41 -20.28 -2.28
C LEU A 697 8.66 -21.43 -2.99
N ALA A 698 9.07 -22.68 -2.85
CA ALA A 698 8.32 -23.81 -3.42
C ALA A 698 7.00 -24.00 -2.66
N THR A 699 7.04 -24.05 -1.32
CA THR A 699 5.84 -24.22 -0.50
C THR A 699 4.96 -22.98 -0.52
N PHE A 700 5.55 -21.79 -0.69
CA PHE A 700 4.80 -20.57 -0.91
C PHE A 700 3.94 -20.67 -2.18
N PHE A 701 4.52 -21.07 -3.35
CA PHE A 701 3.76 -21.23 -4.59
C PHE A 701 2.66 -22.30 -4.52
N GLU A 702 2.84 -23.33 -3.68
CA GLU A 702 1.82 -24.36 -3.48
C GLU A 702 0.57 -23.88 -2.74
N GLY A 703 0.68 -22.83 -1.95
CA GLY A 703 -0.39 -22.41 -1.02
C GLY A 703 -0.83 -20.96 -1.16
N THR A 704 -0.22 -20.17 -2.03
CA THR A 704 -0.60 -18.77 -2.25
C THR A 704 -1.75 -18.65 -3.24
N GLU A 705 -2.44 -17.50 -3.18
CA GLU A 705 -3.50 -17.16 -4.14
C GLU A 705 -2.98 -17.12 -5.59
N PRO A 706 -3.78 -17.54 -6.59
CA PRO A 706 -3.35 -17.57 -7.99
C PRO A 706 -2.84 -16.22 -8.51
N TRP A 707 -3.48 -15.12 -8.11
CA TRP A 707 -3.08 -13.76 -8.51
C TRP A 707 -1.76 -13.30 -7.86
N ILE A 708 -1.46 -13.78 -6.65
CA ILE A 708 -0.17 -13.60 -5.99
C ILE A 708 0.89 -14.45 -6.68
N ALA A 709 0.58 -15.73 -6.96
CA ALA A 709 1.49 -16.64 -7.65
C ALA A 709 1.95 -16.08 -9.00
N GLN A 710 1.03 -15.51 -9.78
CA GLN A 710 1.36 -14.91 -11.06
C GLN A 710 2.31 -13.70 -10.91
N SER A 711 2.06 -12.83 -9.93
CA SER A 711 2.96 -11.71 -9.62
C SER A 711 4.32 -12.18 -9.12
N ALA A 712 4.34 -13.20 -8.24
CA ALA A 712 5.55 -13.80 -7.69
C ALA A 712 6.38 -14.51 -8.76
N ALA A 713 5.75 -15.19 -9.72
CA ALA A 713 6.45 -15.85 -10.82
C ALA A 713 7.24 -14.88 -11.70
N HIS A 714 6.73 -13.65 -11.86
CA HIS A 714 7.48 -12.60 -12.55
C HIS A 714 8.73 -12.17 -11.78
N LYS A 715 8.64 -12.12 -10.44
CA LYS A 715 9.66 -11.53 -9.57
C LYS A 715 10.72 -12.50 -9.10
N TYR A 716 10.32 -13.68 -8.70
CA TYR A 716 11.22 -14.70 -8.13
C TYR A 716 11.63 -15.74 -9.14
N GLY A 717 10.81 -16.01 -10.16
CA GLY A 717 10.94 -17.08 -11.13
C GLY A 717 9.70 -17.99 -11.14
N HIS A 718 9.50 -18.67 -12.26
CA HIS A 718 8.36 -19.55 -12.48
C HIS A 718 8.52 -20.88 -11.69
N PRO A 719 7.50 -21.35 -10.95
CA PRO A 719 7.63 -22.49 -10.05
C PRO A 719 8.01 -23.79 -10.73
N GLU A 720 7.72 -23.98 -12.01
CA GLU A 720 8.10 -25.17 -12.76
C GLU A 720 9.44 -25.03 -13.49
N ARG A 721 9.69 -23.87 -14.13
CA ARG A 721 10.86 -23.66 -14.98
C ARG A 721 12.09 -23.26 -14.20
N ASP A 722 11.91 -22.51 -13.11
CA ASP A 722 12.98 -21.86 -12.35
C ASP A 722 13.13 -22.46 -10.94
N ARG A 723 12.78 -23.77 -10.78
CA ARG A 723 12.80 -24.48 -9.48
C ARG A 723 14.13 -24.37 -8.74
N GLU A 724 15.23 -24.44 -9.45
CA GLU A 724 16.56 -24.35 -8.87
C GLU A 724 16.80 -22.95 -8.29
N LEU A 725 16.42 -21.89 -9.03
CA LEU A 725 16.51 -20.53 -8.56
C LEU A 725 15.63 -20.31 -7.33
N LEU A 726 14.38 -20.78 -7.34
CA LEU A 726 13.48 -20.68 -6.20
C LEU A 726 14.04 -21.37 -4.97
N ARG A 727 14.63 -22.55 -5.15
CA ARG A 727 15.32 -23.28 -4.08
C ARG A 727 16.53 -22.49 -3.57
N GLU A 728 17.37 -21.94 -4.46
CA GLU A 728 18.52 -21.11 -4.08
C GLU A 728 18.10 -19.85 -3.29
N LEU A 729 16.97 -19.23 -3.64
CA LEU A 729 16.43 -18.02 -2.99
C LEU A 729 15.68 -18.32 -1.68
N SER A 730 15.34 -19.58 -1.39
CA SER A 730 14.56 -19.95 -0.22
C SER A 730 15.41 -19.94 1.07
N PRO A 731 15.06 -19.13 2.10
CA PRO A 731 15.73 -19.13 3.40
C PRO A 731 15.86 -20.51 4.04
N MET A 732 14.87 -21.39 3.88
CA MET A 732 14.89 -22.75 4.42
C MET A 732 16.08 -23.58 3.95
N THR A 733 16.60 -23.35 2.76
CA THR A 733 17.77 -24.07 2.25
C THR A 733 19.06 -23.75 2.98
N ARG A 734 19.09 -22.64 3.74
CA ARG A 734 20.23 -22.18 4.53
C ARG A 734 19.93 -22.14 6.04
N ILE A 735 18.87 -22.79 6.47
CA ILE A 735 18.42 -22.73 7.87
C ILE A 735 19.51 -23.18 8.88
N ASP A 736 20.46 -24.01 8.46
CA ASP A 736 21.59 -24.43 9.29
C ASP A 736 22.59 -23.28 9.61
N ALA A 737 22.53 -22.18 8.86
CA ALA A 737 23.30 -20.98 9.15
C ALA A 737 22.65 -20.06 10.17
N LEU A 738 21.37 -20.29 10.51
CA LEU A 738 20.65 -19.46 11.48
C LEU A 738 21.28 -19.53 12.87
N ARG A 739 21.56 -18.34 13.44
CA ARG A 739 22.13 -18.19 14.79
C ARG A 739 21.31 -17.28 15.68
N ALA A 740 20.74 -16.25 15.08
CA ALA A 740 20.00 -15.22 15.81
C ALA A 740 18.60 -15.70 16.18
N PRO A 741 18.12 -15.39 17.39
CA PRO A 741 16.72 -15.60 17.77
C PRO A 741 15.76 -14.96 16.80
N VAL A 742 14.62 -15.62 16.52
CA VAL A 742 13.62 -15.13 15.57
C VAL A 742 12.21 -15.11 16.16
N PHE A 743 11.49 -14.04 15.91
CA PHE A 743 10.08 -13.90 16.21
C PHE A 743 9.30 -13.80 14.91
N ALA A 744 8.43 -14.76 14.66
CA ALA A 744 7.52 -14.75 13.52
C ALA A 744 6.12 -14.34 13.95
N VAL A 745 5.44 -13.55 13.13
CA VAL A 745 4.05 -13.12 13.34
C VAL A 745 3.27 -13.38 12.06
N HIS A 746 2.09 -14.01 12.16
CA HIS A 746 1.29 -14.36 10.99
C HIS A 746 -0.21 -14.22 11.25
N GLY A 747 -0.98 -13.81 10.24
CA GLY A 747 -2.44 -13.85 10.25
C GLY A 747 -2.96 -15.27 10.03
N GLU A 748 -3.97 -15.68 10.78
CA GLU A 748 -4.56 -17.03 10.69
C GLU A 748 -5.17 -17.33 9.31
N HIS A 749 -5.74 -16.30 8.67
CA HIS A 749 -6.44 -16.38 7.39
C HIS A 749 -5.62 -15.80 6.22
N ASP A 750 -4.29 -15.71 6.36
CA ASP A 750 -3.42 -15.18 5.31
C ASP A 750 -3.33 -16.19 4.16
N THR A 751 -3.95 -15.86 3.03
CA THR A 751 -3.88 -16.65 1.80
C THR A 751 -2.91 -16.05 0.77
N ASN A 752 -2.38 -14.84 1.03
CA ASN A 752 -1.32 -14.23 0.22
C ASN A 752 0.03 -14.89 0.50
N VAL A 753 0.37 -15.03 1.78
CA VAL A 753 1.51 -15.83 2.25
C VAL A 753 0.98 -16.81 3.27
N PRO A 754 0.95 -18.13 2.97
CA PRO A 754 0.37 -19.10 3.88
C PRO A 754 1.05 -19.12 5.25
N PRO A 755 0.32 -19.23 6.39
CA PRO A 755 0.88 -19.29 7.73
C PRO A 755 1.93 -20.38 7.92
N ARG A 756 1.84 -21.45 7.17
CA ARG A 756 2.79 -22.56 7.08
C ARG A 756 4.22 -22.07 6.84
N GLU A 757 4.41 -20.93 6.15
CA GLU A 757 5.73 -20.35 5.88
C GLU A 757 6.44 -19.93 7.19
N SER A 758 5.75 -19.27 8.10
CA SER A 758 6.27 -18.95 9.43
C SER A 758 6.40 -20.18 10.32
N GLU A 759 5.43 -21.08 10.27
CA GLU A 759 5.40 -22.31 11.09
C GLU A 759 6.60 -23.21 10.80
N GLN A 760 6.90 -23.45 9.51
CA GLN A 760 8.01 -24.32 9.11
C GLN A 760 9.37 -23.70 9.48
N PHE A 761 9.56 -22.40 9.32
CA PHE A 761 10.79 -21.70 9.70
C PHE A 761 11.03 -21.77 11.22
N VAL A 762 10.01 -21.43 12.02
CA VAL A 762 10.09 -21.47 13.49
C VAL A 762 10.33 -22.89 14.00
N ARG A 763 9.68 -23.89 13.43
CA ARG A 763 9.92 -25.30 13.77
C ARG A 763 11.36 -25.70 13.48
N ALA A 764 11.86 -25.41 12.29
CA ALA A 764 13.21 -25.74 11.87
C ALA A 764 14.30 -25.01 12.70
N ALA A 765 14.05 -23.76 13.11
CA ALA A 765 14.90 -23.01 14.02
C ALA A 765 15.00 -23.70 15.40
N ARG A 766 13.84 -24.09 15.97
CA ARG A 766 13.76 -24.80 17.26
C ARG A 766 14.48 -26.16 17.25
N GLU A 767 14.34 -26.92 16.17
CA GLU A 767 15.03 -28.21 15.99
C GLU A 767 16.55 -28.04 16.00
N ARG A 768 17.05 -26.85 15.65
CA ARG A 768 18.50 -26.50 15.71
C ARG A 768 18.93 -25.84 17.02
N GLY A 769 18.01 -25.74 17.98
CA GLY A 769 18.31 -25.12 19.26
C GLY A 769 18.33 -23.58 19.22
N VAL A 770 17.90 -22.96 18.12
CA VAL A 770 17.81 -21.50 18.03
C VAL A 770 16.46 -21.04 18.64
N PRO A 771 16.47 -20.05 19.55
CA PRO A 771 15.25 -19.52 20.14
C PRO A 771 14.35 -18.95 19.06
N ALA A 772 13.11 -19.43 18.96
CA ALA A 772 12.15 -18.98 17.96
C ALA A 772 10.74 -19.00 18.54
N GLU A 773 9.99 -17.92 18.33
CA GLU A 773 8.60 -17.77 18.75
C GLU A 773 7.71 -17.50 17.53
N LEU A 774 6.45 -17.95 17.59
CA LEU A 774 5.41 -17.67 16.59
C LEU A 774 4.19 -17.09 17.30
N LEU A 775 3.73 -15.95 16.81
CA LEU A 775 2.48 -15.33 17.19
C LEU A 775 1.49 -15.42 16.01
N THR A 776 0.45 -16.24 16.14
CA THR A 776 -0.65 -16.30 15.18
C THR A 776 -1.76 -15.35 15.62
N LEU A 777 -2.14 -14.42 14.76
CA LEU A 777 -3.22 -13.47 14.99
C LEU A 777 -4.52 -14.01 14.41
N ARG A 778 -5.51 -14.23 15.28
CA ARG A 778 -6.80 -14.80 14.89
C ARG A 778 -7.63 -13.79 14.10
N GLU A 779 -8.40 -14.31 13.13
CA GLU A 779 -9.30 -13.51 12.29
C GLU A 779 -8.57 -12.37 11.55
N GLU A 780 -7.30 -12.57 11.20
CA GLU A 780 -6.53 -11.66 10.39
C GLU A 780 -6.00 -12.37 9.15
N GLY A 781 -6.02 -11.68 8.04
CA GLY A 781 -5.35 -12.07 6.81
C GLY A 781 -3.93 -11.54 6.74
N HIS A 782 -3.50 -11.21 5.52
CA HIS A 782 -2.19 -10.63 5.27
C HIS A 782 -2.03 -9.27 5.94
N ASP A 783 -3.10 -8.46 5.99
CA ASP A 783 -3.16 -7.16 6.67
C ASP A 783 -3.82 -7.29 8.05
N PHE A 784 -3.15 -6.81 9.10
CA PHE A 784 -3.74 -6.79 10.44
C PHE A 784 -4.67 -5.59 10.58
N LEU A 785 -5.96 -5.81 10.50
CA LEU A 785 -6.96 -4.76 10.41
C LEU A 785 -7.66 -4.47 11.74
N ARG A 786 -7.68 -5.43 12.67
CA ARG A 786 -8.31 -5.27 13.98
C ARG A 786 -7.37 -4.55 14.97
N ALA A 787 -7.88 -3.54 15.65
CA ALA A 787 -7.07 -2.68 16.53
C ALA A 787 -6.39 -3.47 17.67
N ASP A 788 -7.07 -4.49 18.21
CA ASP A 788 -6.54 -5.29 19.32
C ASP A 788 -5.39 -6.19 18.84
N ASN A 789 -5.54 -6.83 17.68
CA ASN A 789 -4.47 -7.61 17.07
C ASN A 789 -3.28 -6.74 16.66
N ARG A 790 -3.53 -5.56 16.07
CA ARG A 790 -2.48 -4.57 15.78
C ARG A 790 -1.74 -4.14 17.04
N ARG A 791 -2.45 -3.95 18.15
CA ARG A 791 -1.85 -3.58 19.44
C ARG A 791 -1.02 -4.72 20.01
N LEU A 792 -1.57 -5.94 20.00
CA LEU A 792 -0.86 -7.15 20.43
C LEU A 792 0.43 -7.34 19.66
N PHE A 793 0.36 -7.31 18.33
CA PHE A 793 1.52 -7.41 17.45
C PHE A 793 2.60 -6.38 17.77
N ARG A 794 2.25 -5.09 17.79
CA ARG A 794 3.22 -4.01 18.01
C ARG A 794 3.94 -4.14 19.34
N ARG A 795 3.22 -4.48 20.41
CA ARG A 795 3.80 -4.69 21.73
C ARG A 795 4.73 -5.89 21.75
N ALA A 796 4.25 -7.05 21.26
CA ALA A 796 5.03 -8.26 21.24
C ALA A 796 6.32 -8.09 20.42
N ALA A 797 6.25 -7.47 19.24
CA ALA A 797 7.41 -7.19 18.41
C ALA A 797 8.41 -6.24 19.10
N ALA A 798 7.92 -5.14 19.66
CA ALA A 798 8.78 -4.18 20.34
C ALA A 798 9.38 -4.73 21.64
N ASP A 799 8.66 -5.56 22.40
CA ASP A 799 9.16 -6.24 23.61
C ASP A 799 10.24 -7.28 23.23
N TRP A 800 10.03 -8.03 22.14
CA TRP A 800 11.03 -8.94 21.60
C TRP A 800 12.32 -8.21 21.22
N LEU A 801 12.22 -7.16 20.42
CA LEU A 801 13.35 -6.35 19.98
C LEU A 801 14.10 -5.73 21.17
N GLN A 802 13.39 -5.14 22.14
CA GLN A 802 13.98 -4.56 23.33
C GLN A 802 14.74 -5.60 24.16
N ARG A 803 14.19 -6.79 24.37
CA ARG A 803 14.80 -7.89 25.12
C ARG A 803 16.15 -8.29 24.51
N HIS A 804 16.20 -8.44 23.18
CA HIS A 804 17.39 -8.94 22.51
C HIS A 804 18.44 -7.87 22.17
N LEU A 805 18.04 -6.60 22.07
CA LEU A 805 18.96 -5.51 21.75
C LEU A 805 19.53 -4.81 22.99
N ASN A 806 18.87 -4.89 24.14
CA ASN A 806 19.32 -4.28 25.40
C ASN A 806 19.96 -5.29 26.37
N SER A 807 20.05 -6.58 25.97
CA SER A 807 20.73 -7.64 26.74
C SER A 807 22.25 -7.61 26.59
#